data_fb1d0952cb122f7483892c2a8ba0206b
#
_entry.id   fb1d0952cb122f7483892c2a8ba0206b
#
_cell.length_a   1.000
_cell.length_b   1.000
_cell.length_c   1.000
_cell.angle_alpha   90.00
_cell.angle_beta   90.00
_cell.angle_gamma   90.00
#
_symmetry.space_group_name_H-M   'P 1'
#
loop_
_entity.id
_entity.type
_entity.pdbx_description
1 polymer ?
#
loop_
_entity_poly.entity_id
_entity_poly.type
_entity_poly.pdbx_seq_one_letter_code
_entity_poly.pdbx_strand_id
1 'polypeptide(L)'
;MTANPQTLVAELVDWYGRWFDDERALADGQMTADLHPYDHLFSPIQVNAVEIKNRLVMGPMGNVSMADETGRPGAKMIEYYVERARGGVGLITSGLVPVSFKVDPSFLEPGGLVYLPRLDGSRSVLAGWRDLAAGIHAYGARFFVQLSPGAGRVGSPECLVKRRRLPVSASWNPNFYMPAVPCRPLWDHECRALVRATGQAAADAQACLTDGVYLHGHEGYLLEQFANPAFNRRPFGPFSNPEALGLALVREIRRRCGPRLPIMYRIDLSLALAEVYGERMEQVKSLRRFRGERGVEATLAYMRRLVEAGVDLFDVDLGCYDNWWLPHPPGPMPPGCYLAVARLVKEHFAGQSVRSNAGLEVPVVAVGKLGYPDLAERALRDGACDMVMLARPLLADPDWPRKAFTGLTRDIVPCIGDQEACLNEFIHGGHIQCAVNPRTGFEERWSHDPPPAHGRRRIGVVGAGPAGVTAACVAAARGHSVTLFERQDRPGGMLRAGAVPRIKFDVANYLAYLEHRLRDCQHSYDLEVAFRTEAGVEVLRASEFDALVLCTGGRPVAPPVAGIGLPHVVQAVDLLLHPGLADGAEHVVVVGGGDVGCETAHFLAHEQGKRVTVIEMLPYLMKSSCTANRGYLIHYLERQGVVLWNCTRLLRVEPGRAVVARNVSPTVPSPYVTWQPVLPENVVNPLARPLKVEEQEITVEAGLVVLATGLLPDDDLYHACQRHGVAPESHNAGDAFIPATIAQATKAGYALGRAV
;
A
#
# COMPACT_ATOMS: atom_id res chain seq x y z
N MET A 1 13.04 -12.24 23.68
CA MET A 1 11.95 -12.29 24.68
C MET A 1 10.84 -13.15 24.11
N THR A 2 10.36 -14.14 24.83
CA THR A 2 9.15 -14.88 24.45
C THR A 2 7.99 -13.88 24.50
N ALA A 3 7.32 -13.65 23.38
CA ALA A 3 6.22 -12.71 23.29
C ALA A 3 5.06 -13.20 24.19
N ASN A 4 4.57 -12.34 25.08
CA ASN A 4 3.40 -12.67 25.89
C ASN A 4 2.13 -12.50 25.02
N PRO A 5 1.32 -13.56 24.81
CA PRO A 5 0.11 -13.47 24.00
C PRO A 5 -0.89 -12.40 24.45
N GLN A 6 -0.90 -12.07 25.76
CA GLN A 6 -1.86 -11.12 26.32
C GLN A 6 -1.46 -9.65 26.14
N THR A 7 -0.18 -9.34 25.96
CA THR A 7 0.32 -7.95 25.86
C THR A 7 0.88 -7.60 24.50
N LEU A 8 1.21 -8.60 23.68
CA LEU A 8 1.91 -8.41 22.40
C LEU A 8 1.26 -7.34 21.50
N VAL A 9 -0.06 -7.41 21.33
CA VAL A 9 -0.77 -6.50 20.40
C VAL A 9 -0.70 -5.05 20.90
N ALA A 10 -0.90 -4.83 22.22
CA ALA A 10 -0.79 -3.50 22.82
C ALA A 10 0.63 -2.94 22.71
N GLU A 11 1.64 -3.78 22.98
CA GLU A 11 3.06 -3.42 22.85
C GLU A 11 3.41 -3.03 21.41
N LEU A 12 2.91 -3.76 20.41
CA LEU A 12 3.11 -3.47 19.00
C LEU A 12 2.45 -2.15 18.59
N VAL A 13 1.17 -1.93 18.95
CA VAL A 13 0.45 -0.70 18.61
C VAL A 13 1.14 0.53 19.25
N ASP A 14 1.66 0.42 20.46
CA ASP A 14 2.43 1.48 21.09
C ASP A 14 3.77 1.70 20.37
N TRP A 15 4.48 0.63 20.05
CA TRP A 15 5.77 0.68 19.37
C TRP A 15 5.66 1.28 17.95
N TYR A 16 4.60 1.03 17.21
CA TYR A 16 4.40 1.59 15.85
C TYR A 16 4.38 3.11 15.81
N GLY A 17 4.12 3.79 16.90
CA GLY A 17 4.15 5.26 16.99
C GLY A 17 5.52 5.87 17.30
N ARG A 18 6.54 5.06 17.64
CA ARG A 18 7.86 5.54 18.10
C ARG A 18 9.03 4.65 17.68
N TRP A 19 8.82 3.65 16.82
CA TRP A 19 9.84 2.69 16.40
C TRP A 19 11.07 3.35 15.75
N PHE A 20 10.88 4.51 15.12
CA PHE A 20 11.93 5.28 14.45
C PHE A 20 12.88 6.00 15.43
N ASP A 21 12.64 5.89 16.73
CA ASP A 21 13.62 6.25 17.78
C ASP A 21 14.65 5.12 18.02
N ASP A 22 14.38 3.92 17.50
CA ASP A 22 15.27 2.77 17.59
C ASP A 22 16.15 2.68 16.32
N GLU A 23 17.44 3.01 16.46
CA GLU A 23 18.43 2.97 15.36
C GLU A 23 18.56 1.57 14.74
N ARG A 24 18.31 0.51 15.52
CA ARG A 24 18.32 -0.85 14.99
C ARG A 24 17.14 -1.10 14.07
N ALA A 25 15.95 -0.65 14.46
CA ALA A 25 14.76 -0.78 13.63
C ALA A 25 14.87 0.05 12.34
N LEU A 26 15.53 1.22 12.40
CA LEU A 26 15.85 2.00 11.21
C LEU A 26 16.88 1.29 10.30
N ALA A 27 17.90 0.66 10.89
CA ALA A 27 18.88 -0.14 10.12
C ALA A 27 18.22 -1.35 9.43
N ASP A 28 17.22 -1.97 10.06
CA ASP A 28 16.43 -3.05 9.47
C ASP A 28 15.66 -2.65 8.20
N GLY A 29 15.41 -1.36 8.01
CA GLY A 29 14.77 -0.77 6.83
C GLY A 29 15.74 -0.35 5.71
N GLN A 30 17.02 -0.66 5.80
CA GLN A 30 17.99 -0.32 4.77
C GLN A 30 18.17 -1.43 3.71
N MET A 31 18.45 -1.02 2.48
CA MET A 31 18.70 -1.92 1.35
C MET A 31 20.18 -2.34 1.34
N THR A 32 20.55 -3.23 2.29
CA THR A 32 21.92 -3.75 2.46
C THR A 32 22.05 -5.21 2.03
N ALA A 33 23.28 -5.71 1.88
CA ALA A 33 23.59 -7.09 1.53
C ALA A 33 24.62 -7.70 2.50
N ASP A 34 24.59 -7.31 3.77
CA ASP A 34 25.55 -7.70 4.78
C ASP A 34 25.41 -9.19 5.16
N LEU A 35 24.24 -9.77 4.95
CA LEU A 35 23.96 -11.19 5.21
C LEU A 35 24.01 -12.07 3.94
N HIS A 36 24.40 -11.52 2.79
CA HIS A 36 24.59 -12.33 1.58
C HIS A 36 25.75 -13.32 1.73
N PRO A 37 25.63 -14.60 1.23
CA PRO A 37 24.49 -15.18 0.55
C PRO A 37 23.30 -15.48 1.48
N TYR A 38 22.09 -15.39 0.92
CA TYR A 38 20.82 -15.56 1.64
C TYR A 38 20.35 -17.01 1.61
N ASP A 39 21.09 -17.89 2.32
CA ASP A 39 20.89 -19.34 2.26
C ASP A 39 19.52 -19.79 2.76
N HIS A 40 18.93 -19.07 3.75
CA HIS A 40 17.61 -19.41 4.27
C HIS A 40 16.50 -18.98 3.32
N LEU A 41 16.59 -17.76 2.74
CA LEU A 41 15.60 -17.27 1.77
C LEU A 41 15.47 -18.19 0.56
N PHE A 42 16.60 -18.74 0.08
CA PHE A 42 16.63 -19.56 -1.13
C PHE A 42 16.67 -21.07 -0.88
N SER A 43 16.44 -21.49 0.37
CA SER A 43 16.25 -22.92 0.70
C SER A 43 14.81 -23.38 0.36
N PRO A 44 14.64 -24.62 -0.13
CA PRO A 44 13.29 -25.16 -0.41
C PRO A 44 12.51 -25.44 0.87
N ILE A 45 11.19 -25.56 0.72
CA ILE A 45 10.30 -25.97 1.81
C ILE A 45 9.19 -26.90 1.28
N GLN A 46 8.86 -27.92 2.09
CA GLN A 46 7.75 -28.83 1.80
C GLN A 46 6.46 -28.37 2.49
N VAL A 47 5.39 -28.20 1.72
CA VAL A 47 4.04 -27.91 2.22
C VAL A 47 3.10 -28.99 1.71
N ASN A 48 2.63 -29.85 2.58
CA ASN A 48 1.84 -31.03 2.22
C ASN A 48 2.56 -31.85 1.10
N ALA A 49 1.94 -32.05 -0.04
CA ALA A 49 2.52 -32.79 -1.17
C ALA A 49 3.31 -31.92 -2.16
N VAL A 50 3.52 -30.65 -1.86
CA VAL A 50 4.12 -29.66 -2.77
C VAL A 50 5.45 -29.16 -2.20
N GLU A 51 6.52 -29.29 -2.99
CA GLU A 51 7.80 -28.63 -2.73
C GLU A 51 7.81 -27.24 -3.37
N ILE A 52 8.20 -26.24 -2.60
CA ILE A 52 8.40 -24.84 -3.03
C ILE A 52 9.87 -24.55 -3.06
N LYS A 53 10.40 -24.07 -4.18
CA LYS A 53 11.86 -23.93 -4.47
C LYS A 53 12.62 -22.99 -3.56
N ASN A 54 11.93 -22.03 -2.90
CA ASN A 54 12.53 -21.09 -1.93
C ASN A 54 11.45 -20.57 -0.95
N ARG A 55 11.87 -19.80 0.05
CA ARG A 55 11.00 -19.30 1.13
C ARG A 55 10.25 -18.00 0.78
N LEU A 56 10.27 -17.56 -0.48
CA LEU A 56 9.65 -16.31 -0.91
C LEU A 56 8.24 -16.55 -1.44
N VAL A 57 7.28 -15.80 -0.90
CA VAL A 57 5.87 -15.84 -1.28
C VAL A 57 5.46 -14.50 -1.87
N MET A 58 4.87 -14.48 -3.06
CA MET A 58 4.14 -13.32 -3.53
C MET A 58 2.79 -13.25 -2.83
N GLY A 59 2.58 -12.20 -2.03
CA GLY A 59 1.34 -11.98 -1.29
C GLY A 59 0.16 -11.66 -2.21
N PRO A 60 -1.08 -11.98 -1.78
CA PRO A 60 -2.28 -11.70 -2.55
C PRO A 60 -2.52 -10.21 -2.63
N MET A 61 -2.74 -9.70 -3.83
CA MET A 61 -3.11 -8.32 -4.11
C MET A 61 -4.33 -8.29 -5.01
N GLY A 62 -5.26 -7.37 -4.76
CA GLY A 62 -6.56 -7.35 -5.44
C GLY A 62 -6.43 -7.32 -6.96
N ASN A 63 -7.06 -8.30 -7.65
CA ASN A 63 -7.05 -8.45 -9.11
C ASN A 63 -8.16 -7.63 -9.78
N VAL A 64 -8.51 -6.47 -9.23
CA VAL A 64 -9.55 -5.60 -9.78
C VAL A 64 -9.14 -5.15 -11.18
N SER A 65 -10.07 -5.23 -12.12
CA SER A 65 -9.87 -4.82 -13.52
C SER A 65 -8.66 -5.45 -14.23
N MET A 66 -8.23 -6.63 -13.79
CA MET A 66 -7.14 -7.40 -14.43
C MET A 66 -7.65 -8.60 -15.25
N ALA A 67 -8.78 -9.20 -14.84
CA ALA A 67 -9.47 -10.20 -15.66
C ALA A 67 -10.19 -9.52 -16.84
N ASP A 68 -10.57 -10.29 -17.85
CA ASP A 68 -11.44 -9.79 -18.91
C ASP A 68 -12.90 -9.61 -18.42
N GLU A 69 -13.76 -9.08 -19.26
CA GLU A 69 -15.17 -8.80 -18.92
C GLU A 69 -16.00 -10.06 -18.59
N THR A 70 -15.51 -11.24 -18.94
CA THR A 70 -16.14 -12.52 -18.55
C THR A 70 -15.63 -13.03 -17.20
N GLY A 71 -14.62 -12.41 -16.62
CA GLY A 71 -13.91 -12.85 -15.43
C GLY A 71 -12.83 -13.89 -15.69
N ARG A 72 -12.45 -14.11 -16.96
CA ARG A 72 -11.36 -14.98 -17.36
C ARG A 72 -10.01 -14.28 -17.13
N PRO A 73 -8.98 -14.96 -16.57
CA PRO A 73 -7.61 -14.48 -16.64
C PRO A 73 -7.16 -14.28 -18.10
N GLY A 74 -6.98 -13.02 -18.50
CA GLY A 74 -6.47 -12.63 -19.81
C GLY A 74 -4.99 -12.28 -19.76
N ALA A 75 -4.42 -11.80 -20.89
CA ALA A 75 -3.00 -11.49 -21.03
C ALA A 75 -2.48 -10.56 -19.91
N LYS A 76 -3.24 -9.53 -19.56
CA LYS A 76 -2.88 -8.59 -18.48
C LYS A 76 -2.64 -9.30 -17.14
N MET A 77 -3.56 -10.15 -16.71
CA MET A 77 -3.43 -10.89 -15.46
C MET A 77 -2.34 -11.97 -15.55
N ILE A 78 -2.21 -12.64 -16.69
CA ILE A 78 -1.20 -13.68 -16.91
C ILE A 78 0.20 -13.06 -16.83
N GLU A 79 0.50 -12.04 -17.61
CA GLU A 79 1.83 -11.41 -17.64
C GLU A 79 2.21 -10.79 -16.30
N TYR A 80 1.25 -10.20 -15.59
CA TYR A 80 1.46 -9.69 -14.24
C TYR A 80 2.02 -10.75 -13.30
N TYR A 81 1.49 -11.97 -13.27
CA TYR A 81 1.99 -13.03 -12.39
C TYR A 81 3.24 -13.72 -12.96
N VAL A 82 3.28 -13.94 -14.26
CA VAL A 82 4.39 -14.62 -14.95
C VAL A 82 5.69 -13.81 -14.78
N GLU A 83 5.64 -12.48 -14.82
CA GLU A 83 6.83 -11.66 -14.62
C GLU A 83 7.45 -11.87 -13.22
N ARG A 84 6.64 -12.00 -12.17
CA ARG A 84 7.11 -12.29 -10.81
C ARG A 84 7.64 -13.73 -10.67
N ALA A 85 7.05 -14.68 -11.38
CA ALA A 85 7.56 -16.05 -11.45
C ALA A 85 8.94 -16.09 -12.12
N ARG A 86 9.11 -15.36 -13.24
CA ARG A 86 10.39 -15.15 -13.94
C ARG A 86 11.43 -14.51 -13.04
N GLY A 87 11.05 -13.55 -12.20
CA GLY A 87 11.90 -12.90 -11.21
C GLY A 87 12.39 -13.81 -10.08
N GLY A 88 11.84 -15.03 -9.95
CA GLY A 88 12.40 -16.05 -9.06
C GLY A 88 11.59 -16.37 -7.81
N VAL A 89 10.38 -15.86 -7.63
CA VAL A 89 9.51 -16.19 -6.48
C VAL A 89 9.22 -17.69 -6.44
N GLY A 90 9.19 -18.28 -5.21
CA GLY A 90 8.91 -19.69 -5.01
C GLY A 90 7.43 -20.03 -5.02
N LEU A 91 6.62 -19.23 -4.33
CA LEU A 91 5.17 -19.39 -4.27
C LEU A 91 4.48 -18.09 -4.68
N ILE A 92 3.55 -18.17 -5.62
CA ILE A 92 2.70 -17.07 -6.03
C ILE A 92 1.28 -17.34 -5.52
N THR A 93 0.68 -16.35 -4.86
CA THR A 93 -0.74 -16.40 -4.49
C THR A 93 -1.52 -15.39 -5.34
N SER A 94 -2.68 -15.80 -5.88
CA SER A 94 -3.54 -14.86 -6.58
C SER A 94 -4.15 -13.84 -5.60
N GLY A 95 -4.58 -12.69 -6.11
CA GLY A 95 -5.53 -11.87 -5.38
C GLY A 95 -6.86 -12.60 -5.21
N LEU A 96 -7.73 -12.00 -4.43
CA LEU A 96 -9.03 -12.55 -4.02
C LEU A 96 -9.89 -12.95 -5.24
N VAL A 97 -10.40 -14.18 -5.23
CA VAL A 97 -11.36 -14.73 -6.18
C VAL A 97 -12.67 -15.05 -5.43
N PRO A 98 -13.79 -14.37 -5.75
CA PRO A 98 -15.06 -14.66 -5.13
C PRO A 98 -15.57 -16.06 -5.51
N VAL A 99 -15.97 -16.86 -4.51
CA VAL A 99 -16.53 -18.18 -4.76
C VAL A 99 -18.01 -18.14 -5.18
N SER A 100 -18.67 -16.99 -4.98
CA SER A 100 -20.08 -16.80 -5.35
C SER A 100 -20.44 -15.33 -5.49
N PHE A 101 -20.94 -14.93 -6.65
CA PHE A 101 -21.56 -13.62 -6.89
C PHE A 101 -23.05 -13.58 -6.55
N LYS A 102 -23.65 -14.73 -6.20
CA LYS A 102 -25.10 -14.84 -5.91
C LYS A 102 -25.40 -14.60 -4.43
N VAL A 103 -24.54 -15.08 -3.54
CA VAL A 103 -24.77 -15.01 -2.09
C VAL A 103 -24.42 -13.65 -1.56
N ASP A 104 -23.22 -13.15 -1.86
CA ASP A 104 -22.79 -11.81 -1.52
C ASP A 104 -23.03 -10.86 -2.70
N PRO A 105 -24.05 -9.97 -2.63
CA PRO A 105 -24.35 -9.07 -3.73
C PRO A 105 -23.39 -7.88 -3.83
N SER A 106 -22.50 -7.68 -2.86
CA SER A 106 -21.53 -6.59 -2.82
C SER A 106 -20.36 -6.83 -3.76
N PHE A 107 -20.09 -8.09 -4.17
CA PHE A 107 -19.26 -8.36 -5.32
C PHE A 107 -20.05 -8.05 -6.59
N LEU A 108 -19.57 -7.08 -7.36
CA LEU A 108 -20.21 -6.71 -8.63
C LEU A 108 -19.87 -7.76 -9.70
N GLU A 109 -20.87 -8.15 -10.48
CA GLU A 109 -20.65 -9.05 -11.63
C GLU A 109 -19.86 -8.33 -12.73
N PRO A 110 -19.18 -9.10 -13.62
CA PRO A 110 -18.62 -8.57 -14.85
C PRO A 110 -19.64 -7.71 -15.62
N GLY A 111 -19.21 -6.60 -16.16
CA GLY A 111 -20.08 -5.56 -16.71
C GLY A 111 -20.50 -4.49 -15.69
N GLY A 112 -20.14 -4.65 -14.40
CA GLY A 112 -20.17 -3.58 -13.41
C GLY A 112 -18.92 -2.69 -13.50
N LEU A 113 -18.71 -1.85 -12.47
CA LEU A 113 -17.55 -0.95 -12.42
C LEU A 113 -16.21 -1.67 -12.13
N VAL A 114 -16.27 -2.91 -11.63
CA VAL A 114 -15.11 -3.68 -11.15
C VAL A 114 -15.16 -5.09 -11.70
N TYR A 115 -14.14 -5.48 -12.47
CA TYR A 115 -13.98 -6.82 -12.99
C TYR A 115 -13.09 -7.63 -12.04
N LEU A 116 -13.68 -8.63 -11.36
CA LEU A 116 -12.96 -9.61 -10.56
C LEU A 116 -12.82 -10.92 -11.34
N PRO A 117 -11.72 -11.65 -11.19
CA PRO A 117 -11.58 -12.96 -11.79
C PRO A 117 -12.63 -13.94 -11.24
N ARG A 118 -13.12 -14.82 -12.10
CA ARG A 118 -14.04 -15.89 -11.75
C ARG A 118 -13.35 -17.24 -11.71
N LEU A 119 -13.94 -18.14 -10.95
CA LEU A 119 -13.62 -19.56 -10.98
C LEU A 119 -14.95 -20.32 -10.82
N ASP A 120 -15.66 -20.50 -11.93
CA ASP A 120 -17.06 -20.94 -11.96
C ASP A 120 -17.30 -22.21 -12.81
N GLY A 121 -16.22 -22.93 -13.16
CA GLY A 121 -16.29 -24.17 -13.93
C GLY A 121 -16.56 -23.98 -15.44
N SER A 122 -16.76 -22.76 -15.93
CA SER A 122 -16.92 -22.54 -17.37
C SER A 122 -15.62 -22.82 -18.14
N ARG A 123 -15.73 -23.45 -19.33
CA ARG A 123 -14.54 -23.88 -20.09
C ARG A 123 -13.58 -22.77 -20.44
N SER A 124 -14.09 -21.59 -20.80
CA SER A 124 -13.24 -20.44 -21.18
C SER A 124 -12.49 -19.88 -19.97
N VAL A 125 -13.17 -19.79 -18.82
CA VAL A 125 -12.55 -19.32 -17.56
C VAL A 125 -11.48 -20.31 -17.09
N LEU A 126 -11.79 -21.61 -17.08
CA LEU A 126 -10.81 -22.64 -16.71
C LEU A 126 -9.59 -22.66 -17.65
N ALA A 127 -9.77 -22.39 -18.96
CA ALA A 127 -8.65 -22.25 -19.89
C ALA A 127 -7.72 -21.11 -19.48
N GLY A 128 -8.26 -19.93 -19.15
CA GLY A 128 -7.44 -18.80 -18.69
C GLY A 128 -6.64 -19.09 -17.41
N TRP A 129 -7.26 -19.81 -16.45
CA TRP A 129 -6.55 -20.25 -15.24
C TRP A 129 -5.46 -21.28 -15.53
N ARG A 130 -5.66 -22.20 -16.49
CA ARG A 130 -4.62 -23.15 -16.92
C ARG A 130 -3.46 -22.45 -17.61
N ASP A 131 -3.75 -21.48 -18.49
CA ASP A 131 -2.73 -20.67 -19.16
C ASP A 131 -1.88 -19.90 -18.11
N LEU A 132 -2.53 -19.31 -17.10
CA LEU A 132 -1.86 -18.63 -15.99
C LEU A 132 -0.99 -19.60 -15.16
N ALA A 133 -1.54 -20.75 -14.76
CA ALA A 133 -0.78 -21.73 -13.98
C ALA A 133 0.42 -22.27 -14.78
N ALA A 134 0.23 -22.58 -16.06
CA ALA A 134 1.32 -23.03 -16.93
C ALA A 134 2.43 -21.98 -17.10
N GLY A 135 2.05 -20.71 -17.25
CA GLY A 135 3.02 -19.60 -17.32
C GLY A 135 3.84 -19.44 -16.05
N ILE A 136 3.22 -19.59 -14.88
CA ILE A 136 3.92 -19.56 -13.59
C ILE A 136 4.84 -20.76 -13.41
N HIS A 137 4.35 -21.96 -13.73
CA HIS A 137 5.11 -23.21 -13.61
C HIS A 137 6.32 -23.27 -14.53
N ALA A 138 6.29 -22.60 -15.70
CA ALA A 138 7.42 -22.51 -16.62
C ALA A 138 8.70 -21.96 -15.96
N TYR A 139 8.56 -21.20 -14.86
CA TYR A 139 9.67 -20.67 -14.07
C TYR A 139 9.89 -21.41 -12.73
N GLY A 140 9.27 -22.59 -12.56
CA GLY A 140 9.41 -23.42 -11.37
C GLY A 140 8.77 -22.83 -10.10
N ALA A 141 7.95 -21.79 -10.21
CA ALA A 141 7.17 -21.27 -9.10
C ALA A 141 5.90 -22.13 -8.89
N ARG A 142 5.38 -22.14 -7.65
CA ARG A 142 4.09 -22.76 -7.31
C ARG A 142 3.00 -21.71 -7.30
N PHE A 143 1.75 -22.13 -7.51
CA PHE A 143 0.62 -21.23 -7.63
C PHE A 143 -0.56 -21.64 -6.74
N PHE A 144 -0.97 -20.76 -5.81
CA PHE A 144 -2.15 -20.94 -4.97
C PHE A 144 -3.20 -19.89 -5.31
N VAL A 145 -4.47 -20.32 -5.44
CA VAL A 145 -5.59 -19.40 -5.72
C VAL A 145 -6.25 -18.98 -4.42
N GLN A 146 -6.34 -17.67 -4.18
CA GLN A 146 -7.03 -17.14 -3.00
C GLN A 146 -8.54 -17.11 -3.20
N LEU A 147 -9.26 -17.92 -2.43
CA LEU A 147 -10.71 -18.04 -2.46
C LEU A 147 -11.35 -17.20 -1.34
N SER A 148 -12.31 -16.36 -1.71
CA SER A 148 -13.07 -15.55 -0.76
C SER A 148 -14.54 -15.93 -0.77
N PRO A 149 -15.13 -16.29 0.38
CA PRO A 149 -16.57 -16.56 0.48
C PRO A 149 -17.43 -15.30 0.38
N GLY A 150 -16.83 -14.10 0.54
CA GLY A 150 -17.55 -12.84 0.43
C GLY A 150 -16.80 -11.65 1.02
N ALA A 151 -17.16 -10.44 0.58
CA ALA A 151 -16.68 -9.19 1.17
C ALA A 151 -17.43 -8.85 2.46
N GLY A 152 -18.68 -9.22 2.55
CA GLY A 152 -19.49 -8.92 3.72
C GLY A 152 -19.69 -7.41 3.93
N ARG A 153 -19.51 -6.92 5.16
CA ARG A 153 -19.68 -5.49 5.50
C ARG A 153 -18.70 -4.54 4.83
N VAL A 154 -17.58 -5.05 4.33
CA VAL A 154 -16.56 -4.25 3.63
C VAL A 154 -16.75 -4.26 2.11
N GLY A 155 -17.82 -4.89 1.63
CA GLY A 155 -18.20 -4.84 0.22
C GLY A 155 -18.94 -3.56 -0.17
N SER A 156 -19.04 -3.31 -1.47
CA SER A 156 -19.70 -2.11 -2.00
C SER A 156 -21.17 -2.00 -1.58
N PRO A 157 -21.60 -0.88 -0.98
CA PRO A 157 -22.99 -0.63 -0.66
C PRO A 157 -23.87 -0.35 -1.90
N GLU A 158 -23.26 -0.16 -3.08
CA GLU A 158 -23.98 0.08 -4.35
C GLU A 158 -24.91 -1.07 -4.74
N CYS A 159 -24.70 -2.26 -4.21
CA CYS A 159 -25.59 -3.39 -4.41
C CYS A 159 -27.04 -3.09 -3.95
N LEU A 160 -27.21 -2.15 -3.00
CA LEU A 160 -28.54 -1.67 -2.59
C LEU A 160 -29.28 -1.02 -3.75
N VAL A 161 -28.62 -0.17 -4.52
CA VAL A 161 -29.19 0.54 -5.67
C VAL A 161 -29.21 -0.33 -6.92
N LYS A 162 -28.05 -0.92 -7.27
CA LYS A 162 -27.85 -1.67 -8.52
C LYS A 162 -28.59 -3.02 -8.53
N ARG A 163 -28.74 -3.66 -7.37
CA ARG A 163 -29.34 -5.00 -7.24
C ARG A 163 -30.57 -5.05 -6.34
N ARG A 164 -30.95 -3.94 -5.73
CA ARG A 164 -32.03 -3.84 -4.72
C ARG A 164 -31.85 -4.87 -3.59
N ARG A 165 -30.61 -5.13 -3.20
CA ARG A 165 -30.23 -6.07 -2.13
C ARG A 165 -29.30 -5.41 -1.15
N LEU A 166 -29.55 -5.64 0.16
CA LEU A 166 -28.63 -5.20 1.20
C LEU A 166 -27.31 -5.98 1.11
N PRO A 167 -26.17 -5.34 1.42
CA PRO A 167 -24.93 -6.05 1.69
C PRO A 167 -25.14 -7.11 2.78
N VAL A 168 -24.30 -8.11 2.85
CA VAL A 168 -24.42 -9.22 3.80
C VAL A 168 -23.33 -9.16 4.87
N SER A 169 -23.54 -9.87 5.98
CA SER A 169 -22.57 -10.03 7.06
C SER A 169 -22.94 -11.26 7.90
N ALA A 170 -22.11 -11.60 8.91
CA ALA A 170 -22.42 -12.65 9.88
C ALA A 170 -23.66 -12.31 10.71
N SER A 171 -23.81 -11.06 11.12
CA SER A 171 -24.95 -10.51 11.85
C SER A 171 -25.34 -9.14 11.27
N TRP A 172 -26.30 -8.45 11.86
CA TRP A 172 -26.57 -7.04 11.54
C TRP A 172 -25.35 -6.19 11.90
N ASN A 173 -24.58 -5.78 10.90
CA ASN A 173 -23.41 -4.91 11.01
C ASN A 173 -23.60 -3.68 10.11
N PRO A 174 -22.96 -2.53 10.38
CA PRO A 174 -22.95 -1.41 9.45
C PRO A 174 -22.03 -1.75 8.27
N ASN A 175 -22.35 -1.24 7.11
CA ASN A 175 -21.40 -1.20 6.00
C ASN A 175 -20.22 -0.30 6.38
N PHE A 176 -19.03 -0.66 5.95
CA PHE A 176 -17.81 0.11 6.26
C PHE A 176 -17.79 1.47 5.56
N TYR A 177 -18.10 1.50 4.26
CA TYR A 177 -18.06 2.73 3.46
C TYR A 177 -19.22 3.68 3.78
N MET A 178 -20.41 3.12 4.03
CA MET A 178 -21.62 3.88 4.38
C MET A 178 -22.27 3.26 5.63
N PRO A 179 -21.84 3.65 6.84
CA PRO A 179 -22.33 3.04 8.09
C PRO A 179 -23.85 3.16 8.31
N ALA A 180 -24.52 4.08 7.62
CA ALA A 180 -25.99 4.21 7.63
C ALA A 180 -26.67 3.07 6.86
N VAL A 181 -25.96 2.36 5.98
CA VAL A 181 -26.48 1.18 5.25
C VAL A 181 -26.22 -0.07 6.10
N PRO A 182 -27.28 -0.78 6.57
CA PRO A 182 -27.11 -2.01 7.32
C PRO A 182 -26.74 -3.18 6.40
N CYS A 183 -25.86 -4.04 6.86
CA CYS A 183 -25.59 -5.34 6.25
C CYS A 183 -26.48 -6.39 6.94
N ARG A 184 -27.25 -7.16 6.19
CA ARG A 184 -28.13 -8.19 6.77
C ARG A 184 -27.34 -9.47 7.12
N PRO A 185 -27.80 -10.23 8.12
CA PRO A 185 -27.23 -11.57 8.38
C PRO A 185 -27.45 -12.50 7.16
N LEU A 186 -26.48 -13.35 6.87
CA LEU A 186 -26.67 -14.48 5.99
C LEU A 186 -27.57 -15.53 6.68
N TRP A 187 -28.44 -16.18 5.90
CA TRP A 187 -29.21 -17.32 6.39
C TRP A 187 -28.35 -18.58 6.39
N ASP A 188 -28.70 -19.57 7.21
CA ASP A 188 -27.96 -20.83 7.30
C ASP A 188 -27.86 -21.56 5.96
N HIS A 189 -28.88 -21.52 5.13
CA HIS A 189 -28.85 -22.12 3.79
C HIS A 189 -27.90 -21.37 2.85
N GLU A 190 -27.75 -20.05 2.99
CA GLU A 190 -26.76 -19.24 2.24
C GLU A 190 -25.33 -19.58 2.69
N CYS A 191 -25.11 -19.74 4.00
CA CYS A 191 -23.81 -20.21 4.53
C CYS A 191 -23.44 -21.59 3.97
N ARG A 192 -24.40 -22.54 3.95
CA ARG A 192 -24.18 -23.85 3.32
C ARG A 192 -23.94 -23.76 1.82
N ALA A 193 -24.56 -22.80 1.13
CA ALA A 193 -24.28 -22.54 -0.29
C ALA A 193 -22.86 -22.03 -0.51
N LEU A 194 -22.35 -21.13 0.37
CA LEU A 194 -20.95 -20.68 0.33
C LEU A 194 -19.97 -21.84 0.59
N VAL A 195 -20.27 -22.72 1.55
CA VAL A 195 -19.44 -23.91 1.81
C VAL A 195 -19.32 -24.76 0.54
N ARG A 196 -20.47 -25.08 -0.12
CA ARG A 196 -20.44 -25.85 -1.36
C ARG A 196 -19.73 -25.15 -2.51
N ALA A 197 -19.92 -23.82 -2.64
CA ALA A 197 -19.28 -23.02 -3.67
C ALA A 197 -17.75 -22.95 -3.47
N THR A 198 -17.27 -22.81 -2.24
CA THR A 198 -15.84 -22.83 -1.92
C THR A 198 -15.20 -24.17 -2.26
N GLY A 199 -15.85 -25.28 -1.90
CA GLY A 199 -15.35 -26.60 -2.29
C GLY A 199 -15.35 -26.82 -3.80
N GLN A 200 -16.35 -26.30 -4.53
CA GLN A 200 -16.36 -26.37 -6.00
C GLN A 200 -15.25 -25.52 -6.60
N ALA A 201 -15.07 -24.28 -6.15
CA ALA A 201 -14.00 -23.41 -6.62
C ALA A 201 -12.60 -24.02 -6.37
N ALA A 202 -12.42 -24.71 -5.23
CA ALA A 202 -11.17 -25.42 -4.95
C ALA A 202 -10.95 -26.60 -5.92
N ALA A 203 -12.01 -27.36 -6.25
CA ALA A 203 -11.93 -28.44 -7.23
C ALA A 203 -11.66 -27.90 -8.65
N ASP A 204 -12.25 -26.77 -9.02
CA ASP A 204 -12.00 -26.10 -10.30
C ASP A 204 -10.56 -25.58 -10.37
N ALA A 205 -10.02 -25.01 -9.27
CA ALA A 205 -8.62 -24.62 -9.16
C ALA A 205 -7.68 -25.82 -9.36
N GLN A 206 -7.94 -26.94 -8.68
CA GLN A 206 -7.16 -28.16 -8.83
C GLN A 206 -7.22 -28.71 -10.28
N ALA A 207 -8.38 -28.62 -10.93
CA ALA A 207 -8.55 -29.01 -12.34
C ALA A 207 -7.80 -28.06 -13.30
N CYS A 208 -7.46 -26.85 -12.88
CA CYS A 208 -6.62 -25.90 -13.60
C CYS A 208 -5.12 -26.07 -13.30
N LEU A 209 -4.73 -27.16 -12.61
CA LEU A 209 -3.34 -27.47 -12.25
C LEU A 209 -2.71 -26.46 -11.29
N THR A 210 -3.51 -25.75 -10.47
CA THR A 210 -2.96 -24.96 -9.37
C THR A 210 -2.44 -25.88 -8.28
N ASP A 211 -1.37 -25.46 -7.59
CA ASP A 211 -0.69 -26.31 -6.59
C ASP A 211 -1.38 -26.28 -5.22
N GLY A 212 -2.27 -25.34 -4.97
CA GLY A 212 -2.99 -25.21 -3.72
C GLY A 212 -4.09 -24.15 -3.76
N VAL A 213 -4.80 -24.03 -2.65
CA VAL A 213 -5.80 -22.97 -2.43
C VAL A 213 -5.50 -22.20 -1.15
N TYR A 214 -5.97 -20.97 -1.10
CA TYR A 214 -5.71 -20.03 -0.03
C TYR A 214 -7.03 -19.40 0.45
N LEU A 215 -7.39 -19.55 1.71
CA LEU A 215 -8.62 -19.02 2.26
C LEU A 215 -8.42 -17.62 2.81
N HIS A 216 -9.28 -16.70 2.38
CA HIS A 216 -9.23 -15.27 2.74
C HIS A 216 -10.03 -15.00 4.02
N GLY A 217 -9.42 -15.18 5.19
CA GLY A 217 -10.06 -15.11 6.50
C GLY A 217 -9.49 -14.00 7.39
N HIS A 218 -9.20 -12.80 6.82
CA HIS A 218 -8.65 -11.67 7.56
C HIS A 218 -9.31 -10.33 7.17
N GLU A 219 -8.81 -9.22 7.71
CA GLU A 219 -9.20 -7.81 7.46
C GLU A 219 -10.66 -7.47 7.77
N GLY A 220 -11.40 -8.36 8.38
CA GLY A 220 -12.84 -8.16 8.55
C GLY A 220 -13.67 -8.45 7.30
N TYR A 221 -13.15 -9.23 6.33
CA TYR A 221 -13.95 -9.85 5.27
C TYR A 221 -14.93 -10.88 5.82
N LEU A 222 -15.82 -11.39 4.98
CA LEU A 222 -16.96 -12.21 5.44
C LEU A 222 -16.54 -13.41 6.29
N LEU A 223 -15.44 -14.09 5.96
CA LEU A 223 -14.94 -15.24 6.71
C LEU A 223 -14.47 -14.83 8.11
N GLU A 224 -13.72 -13.73 8.23
CA GLU A 224 -13.35 -13.17 9.54
C GLU A 224 -14.57 -12.65 10.31
N GLN A 225 -15.56 -12.03 9.62
CA GLN A 225 -16.80 -11.61 10.27
C GLN A 225 -17.54 -12.79 10.93
N PHE A 226 -17.51 -13.97 10.35
CA PHE A 226 -18.06 -15.17 10.99
C PHE A 226 -17.18 -15.66 12.14
N ALA A 227 -15.87 -15.61 11.98
CA ALA A 227 -14.90 -16.14 12.93
C ALA A 227 -14.68 -15.25 14.15
N ASN A 228 -15.24 -14.04 14.18
CA ASN A 228 -14.98 -13.06 15.24
C ASN A 228 -16.28 -12.60 15.92
N PRO A 229 -16.39 -12.75 17.26
CA PRO A 229 -17.55 -12.31 18.01
C PRO A 229 -17.87 -10.82 17.89
N ALA A 230 -16.90 -9.99 17.55
CA ALA A 230 -17.12 -8.57 17.24
C ALA A 230 -18.15 -8.36 16.13
N PHE A 231 -18.20 -9.28 15.17
CA PHE A 231 -19.11 -9.22 14.02
C PHE A 231 -20.18 -10.29 14.05
N ASN A 232 -19.89 -11.50 14.58
CA ASN A 232 -20.82 -12.63 14.67
C ASN A 232 -21.53 -12.67 16.02
N ARG A 233 -22.71 -12.07 16.05
CA ARG A 233 -23.59 -12.03 17.23
C ARG A 233 -24.88 -12.80 16.97
N ARG A 234 -24.80 -13.90 16.21
CA ARG A 234 -25.94 -14.78 15.92
C ARG A 234 -26.39 -15.49 17.20
N PRO A 235 -27.66 -15.40 17.57
CA PRO A 235 -28.15 -15.98 18.84
C PRO A 235 -28.35 -17.51 18.74
N PHE A 236 -28.47 -18.06 17.54
CA PHE A 236 -28.75 -19.48 17.31
C PHE A 236 -28.32 -19.93 15.91
N GLY A 237 -28.43 -21.23 15.66
CA GLY A 237 -28.09 -21.87 14.40
C GLY A 237 -26.65 -22.40 14.37
N PRO A 238 -26.30 -23.26 13.40
CA PRO A 238 -25.01 -23.93 13.33
C PRO A 238 -23.83 -22.98 13.12
N PHE A 239 -24.07 -21.80 12.56
CA PHE A 239 -23.04 -20.78 12.31
C PHE A 239 -23.04 -19.66 13.37
N SER A 240 -23.73 -19.83 14.51
CA SER A 240 -23.56 -18.97 15.70
C SER A 240 -22.24 -19.23 16.39
N ASN A 241 -21.69 -20.44 16.30
CA ASN A 241 -20.32 -20.72 16.69
C ASN A 241 -19.35 -20.02 15.70
N PRO A 242 -18.50 -19.11 16.17
CA PRO A 242 -17.59 -18.34 15.31
C PRO A 242 -16.67 -19.19 14.40
N GLU A 243 -16.33 -20.41 14.84
CA GLU A 243 -15.41 -21.29 14.09
C GLU A 243 -16.10 -22.12 13.00
N ALA A 244 -17.42 -22.25 13.09
CA ALA A 244 -18.17 -23.24 12.31
C ALA A 244 -18.04 -23.04 10.81
N LEU A 245 -18.05 -21.80 10.31
CA LEU A 245 -17.95 -21.54 8.87
C LEU A 245 -16.56 -21.90 8.34
N GLY A 246 -15.50 -21.42 8.98
CA GLY A 246 -14.12 -21.70 8.54
C GLY A 246 -13.81 -23.20 8.53
N LEU A 247 -14.18 -23.91 9.61
CA LEU A 247 -14.02 -25.36 9.67
C LEU A 247 -14.83 -26.09 8.61
N ALA A 248 -16.04 -25.64 8.29
CA ALA A 248 -16.87 -26.24 7.25
C ALA A 248 -16.28 -26.03 5.85
N LEU A 249 -15.71 -24.84 5.56
CA LEU A 249 -15.01 -24.56 4.31
C LEU A 249 -13.82 -25.49 4.11
N VAL A 250 -12.95 -25.61 5.11
CA VAL A 250 -11.76 -26.48 5.05
C VAL A 250 -12.15 -27.94 4.83
N ARG A 251 -13.13 -28.46 5.60
CA ARG A 251 -13.62 -29.84 5.46
C ARG A 251 -14.23 -30.11 4.09
N GLU A 252 -14.98 -29.16 3.52
CA GLU A 252 -15.56 -29.31 2.19
C GLU A 252 -14.49 -29.33 1.09
N ILE A 253 -13.45 -28.50 1.21
CA ILE A 253 -12.29 -28.55 0.30
C ILE A 253 -11.63 -29.93 0.41
N ARG A 254 -11.33 -30.42 1.61
CA ARG A 254 -10.74 -31.75 1.81
C ARG A 254 -11.61 -32.88 1.26
N ARG A 255 -12.92 -32.78 1.43
CA ARG A 255 -13.87 -33.78 0.90
C ARG A 255 -13.83 -33.86 -0.62
N ARG A 256 -13.66 -32.74 -1.32
CA ARG A 256 -13.66 -32.68 -2.80
C ARG A 256 -12.30 -32.91 -3.42
N CYS A 257 -11.28 -32.29 -2.87
CA CYS A 257 -9.93 -32.23 -3.44
C CYS A 257 -8.98 -33.30 -2.85
N GLY A 258 -9.40 -33.97 -1.78
CA GLY A 258 -8.57 -34.98 -1.10
C GLY A 258 -7.54 -34.38 -0.16
N PRO A 259 -6.66 -35.22 0.42
CA PRO A 259 -5.73 -34.82 1.46
C PRO A 259 -4.46 -34.11 0.94
N ARG A 260 -4.15 -34.24 -0.34
CA ARG A 260 -2.85 -33.84 -0.91
C ARG A 260 -2.79 -32.39 -1.42
N LEU A 261 -3.93 -31.72 -1.65
CA LEU A 261 -3.96 -30.33 -2.08
C LEU A 261 -3.62 -29.42 -0.89
N PRO A 262 -2.55 -28.63 -0.89
CA PRO A 262 -2.27 -27.66 0.17
C PRO A 262 -3.40 -26.67 0.37
N ILE A 263 -3.75 -26.39 1.64
CA ILE A 263 -4.68 -25.33 2.04
C ILE A 263 -3.92 -24.32 2.89
N MET A 264 -3.74 -23.12 2.37
CA MET A 264 -3.26 -21.97 3.09
C MET A 264 -4.44 -21.19 3.71
N TYR A 265 -4.25 -20.59 4.86
CA TYR A 265 -5.27 -19.77 5.51
C TYR A 265 -4.67 -18.46 6.00
N ARG A 266 -5.24 -17.33 5.61
CA ARG A 266 -4.88 -16.02 6.14
C ARG A 266 -5.81 -15.67 7.29
N ILE A 267 -5.23 -15.22 8.40
CA ILE A 267 -5.96 -14.93 9.63
C ILE A 267 -5.33 -13.77 10.38
N ASP A 268 -6.17 -12.87 10.91
CA ASP A 268 -5.72 -11.85 11.86
C ASP A 268 -5.52 -12.49 13.24
N LEU A 269 -4.36 -12.28 13.86
CA LEU A 269 -4.12 -12.70 15.23
C LEU A 269 -5.06 -11.97 16.20
N SER A 270 -5.32 -10.68 15.91
CA SER A 270 -6.26 -9.80 16.59
C SER A 270 -6.72 -8.70 15.62
N LEU A 271 -7.95 -8.20 15.78
CA LEU A 271 -8.39 -6.99 15.08
C LEU A 271 -7.72 -5.72 15.64
N ALA A 272 -7.15 -5.81 16.87
CA ALA A 272 -6.45 -4.72 17.55
C ALA A 272 -7.29 -3.42 17.72
N LEU A 273 -8.62 -3.52 17.73
CA LEU A 273 -9.50 -2.36 17.83
C LEU A 273 -9.45 -1.71 19.22
N ALA A 274 -9.38 -2.54 20.26
CA ALA A 274 -9.29 -2.06 21.63
C ALA A 274 -7.95 -1.38 21.93
N GLU A 275 -6.85 -1.94 21.42
CA GLU A 275 -5.48 -1.41 21.58
C GLU A 275 -5.28 -0.10 20.81
N VAL A 276 -5.88 0.02 19.63
CA VAL A 276 -5.82 1.23 18.82
C VAL A 276 -6.70 2.33 19.40
N TYR A 277 -7.95 2.04 19.72
CA TYR A 277 -8.94 3.07 20.05
C TYR A 277 -9.21 3.27 21.53
N GLY A 278 -8.76 2.35 22.42
CA GLY A 278 -8.84 2.50 23.85
C GLY A 278 -10.23 2.92 24.36
N GLU A 279 -10.31 4.03 25.11
CA GLU A 279 -11.57 4.55 25.66
C GLU A 279 -12.61 4.91 24.61
N ARG A 280 -12.22 5.19 23.36
CA ARG A 280 -13.16 5.47 22.27
C ARG A 280 -14.07 4.27 21.94
N MET A 281 -13.61 3.04 22.25
CA MET A 281 -14.46 1.86 22.12
C MET A 281 -15.73 1.96 22.98
N GLU A 282 -15.68 2.76 24.06
CA GLU A 282 -16.82 3.02 24.94
C GLU A 282 -17.61 4.27 24.54
N GLN A 283 -16.92 5.32 24.13
CA GLN A 283 -17.51 6.64 23.88
C GLN A 283 -18.17 6.71 22.50
N VAL A 284 -17.59 6.05 21.48
CA VAL A 284 -18.04 6.13 20.09
C VAL A 284 -19.01 4.99 19.76
N LYS A 285 -20.27 5.33 19.49
CA LYS A 285 -21.35 4.34 19.21
C LYS A 285 -21.00 3.37 18.08
N SER A 286 -20.28 3.82 17.04
CA SER A 286 -19.88 2.99 15.91
C SER A 286 -18.80 1.98 16.29
N LEU A 287 -17.91 2.30 17.22
CA LEU A 287 -16.85 1.40 17.71
C LEU A 287 -17.37 0.47 18.83
N ARG A 288 -18.24 0.96 19.72
CA ARG A 288 -18.80 0.20 20.85
C ARG A 288 -19.35 -1.17 20.47
N ARG A 289 -19.89 -1.31 19.26
CA ARG A 289 -20.47 -2.56 18.75
C ARG A 289 -19.44 -3.67 18.52
N PHE A 290 -18.15 -3.34 18.39
CA PHE A 290 -17.08 -4.28 18.13
C PHE A 290 -16.38 -4.76 19.41
N ARG A 291 -16.94 -4.49 20.58
CA ARG A 291 -16.48 -5.07 21.83
C ARG A 291 -16.54 -6.60 21.81
N GLY A 292 -15.63 -7.23 22.48
CA GLY A 292 -15.58 -8.67 22.60
C GLY A 292 -15.03 -9.36 21.34
N GLU A 293 -14.07 -8.73 20.65
CA GLU A 293 -13.33 -9.38 19.58
C GLU A 293 -12.65 -10.67 20.08
N ARG A 294 -12.32 -11.55 19.14
CA ARG A 294 -11.60 -12.78 19.43
C ARG A 294 -10.17 -12.45 19.90
N GLY A 295 -9.86 -12.78 21.15
CA GLY A 295 -8.53 -12.58 21.71
C GLY A 295 -7.47 -13.52 21.11
N VAL A 296 -6.20 -13.18 21.33
CA VAL A 296 -5.05 -13.90 20.78
C VAL A 296 -5.07 -15.40 21.11
N GLU A 297 -5.31 -15.77 22.37
CA GLU A 297 -5.37 -17.19 22.80
C GLU A 297 -6.48 -17.97 22.09
N ALA A 298 -7.65 -17.34 21.92
CA ALA A 298 -8.77 -17.96 21.22
C ALA A 298 -8.46 -18.10 19.71
N THR A 299 -7.72 -17.14 19.12
CA THR A 299 -7.24 -17.24 17.74
C THR A 299 -6.26 -18.40 17.58
N LEU A 300 -5.28 -18.55 18.47
CA LEU A 300 -4.33 -19.66 18.44
C LEU A 300 -5.04 -21.02 18.58
N ALA A 301 -6.03 -21.11 19.47
CA ALA A 301 -6.84 -22.31 19.62
C ALA A 301 -7.68 -22.62 18.37
N TYR A 302 -8.23 -21.59 17.70
CA TYR A 302 -8.95 -21.75 16.44
C TYR A 302 -8.01 -22.20 15.31
N MET A 303 -6.81 -21.63 15.20
CA MET A 303 -5.81 -22.05 14.21
C MET A 303 -5.47 -23.54 14.37
N ARG A 304 -5.31 -24.05 15.58
CA ARG A 304 -5.09 -25.48 15.81
C ARG A 304 -6.24 -26.33 15.27
N ARG A 305 -7.51 -25.93 15.54
CA ARG A 305 -8.68 -26.65 15.00
C ARG A 305 -8.77 -26.58 13.47
N LEU A 306 -8.31 -25.48 12.85
CA LEU A 306 -8.18 -25.36 11.41
C LEU A 306 -7.14 -26.36 10.85
N VAL A 307 -6.00 -26.54 11.55
CA VAL A 307 -5.01 -27.58 11.17
C VAL A 307 -5.61 -28.98 11.27
N GLU A 308 -6.30 -29.29 12.37
CA GLU A 308 -7.01 -30.57 12.55
C GLU A 308 -8.07 -30.80 11.45
N ALA A 309 -8.72 -29.74 10.97
CA ALA A 309 -9.65 -29.81 9.85
C ALA A 309 -8.97 -29.96 8.47
N GLY A 310 -7.68 -29.59 8.36
CA GLY A 310 -6.89 -29.80 7.16
C GLY A 310 -6.13 -28.59 6.61
N VAL A 311 -5.97 -27.49 7.33
CA VAL A 311 -5.07 -26.39 6.93
C VAL A 311 -3.63 -26.84 7.05
N ASP A 312 -2.79 -26.48 6.07
CA ASP A 312 -1.38 -26.89 6.00
C ASP A 312 -0.40 -25.77 6.34
N LEU A 313 -0.76 -24.50 6.13
CA LEU A 313 0.08 -23.33 6.46
C LEU A 313 -0.75 -22.08 6.70
N PHE A 314 -0.17 -21.12 7.41
CA PHE A 314 -0.82 -19.86 7.74
C PHE A 314 0.00 -18.64 7.31
N ASP A 315 -0.71 -17.58 6.92
CA ASP A 315 -0.26 -16.20 6.83
C ASP A 315 -0.97 -15.41 7.93
N VAL A 316 -0.21 -14.70 8.75
CA VAL A 316 -0.75 -14.07 9.97
C VAL A 316 -0.35 -12.60 10.05
N ASP A 317 -1.34 -11.73 10.28
CA ASP A 317 -1.18 -10.30 10.48
C ASP A 317 -2.10 -9.74 11.58
N LEU A 318 -2.37 -8.44 11.58
CA LEU A 318 -3.21 -7.73 12.55
C LEU A 318 -4.17 -6.77 11.84
N GLY A 319 -5.29 -6.51 12.51
CA GLY A 319 -6.16 -5.41 12.17
C GLY A 319 -7.32 -5.76 11.24
N CYS A 320 -8.12 -4.76 10.91
CA CYS A 320 -9.25 -4.87 10.00
C CYS A 320 -9.50 -3.53 9.28
N TYR A 321 -10.56 -3.43 8.49
CA TYR A 321 -10.91 -2.20 7.80
C TYR A 321 -11.10 -1.00 8.74
N ASP A 322 -11.58 -1.20 9.97
CA ASP A 322 -11.81 -0.10 10.92
C ASP A 322 -10.51 0.49 11.49
N ASN A 323 -9.36 -0.18 11.32
CA ASN A 323 -8.00 0.33 11.54
C ASN A 323 -7.10 -0.08 10.36
N TRP A 324 -7.49 0.26 9.16
CA TRP A 324 -6.99 -0.28 7.87
C TRP A 324 -5.48 -0.13 7.65
N TRP A 325 -4.84 0.77 8.35
CA TRP A 325 -3.39 0.93 8.34
C TRP A 325 -2.62 -0.24 9.00
N LEU A 326 -3.30 -1.08 9.80
CA LEU A 326 -2.70 -2.32 10.31
C LEU A 326 -2.62 -3.38 9.21
N PRO A 327 -3.71 -3.90 8.61
CA PRO A 327 -3.58 -4.95 7.58
C PRO A 327 -2.86 -4.46 6.30
N HIS A 328 -2.74 -3.15 6.10
CA HIS A 328 -2.03 -2.54 4.99
C HIS A 328 -0.93 -1.58 5.46
N PRO A 329 0.18 -2.07 6.03
CA PRO A 329 1.20 -1.21 6.64
C PRO A 329 1.68 -0.10 5.68
N PRO A 330 1.43 1.19 5.98
CA PRO A 330 1.90 2.31 5.18
C PRO A 330 3.42 2.54 5.33
N GLY A 331 3.97 3.47 4.54
CA GLY A 331 5.39 3.83 4.59
C GLY A 331 5.92 4.06 6.01
N PRO A 332 5.23 4.85 6.84
CA PRO A 332 5.67 5.13 8.22
C PRO A 332 5.70 3.94 9.20
N MET A 333 5.12 2.78 8.84
CA MET A 333 5.20 1.59 9.69
C MET A 333 6.61 0.95 9.67
N PRO A 334 7.02 0.29 10.77
CA PRO A 334 8.35 -0.28 10.86
C PRO A 334 8.61 -1.44 9.89
N PRO A 335 9.86 -1.65 9.46
CA PRO A 335 10.28 -2.86 8.78
C PRO A 335 9.94 -4.10 9.61
N GLY A 336 9.40 -5.15 8.97
CA GLY A 336 9.06 -6.40 9.66
C GLY A 336 7.99 -6.27 10.74
N CYS A 337 7.04 -5.35 10.58
CA CYS A 337 6.06 -4.97 11.62
C CYS A 337 5.29 -6.14 12.24
N TYR A 338 5.16 -7.30 11.56
CA TYR A 338 4.45 -8.48 12.07
C TYR A 338 5.37 -9.68 12.36
N LEU A 339 6.68 -9.51 12.39
CA LEU A 339 7.59 -10.61 12.73
C LEU A 339 7.33 -11.19 14.13
N ALA A 340 7.00 -10.35 15.12
CA ALA A 340 6.64 -10.81 16.44
C ALA A 340 5.33 -11.61 16.46
N VAL A 341 4.37 -11.27 15.61
CA VAL A 341 3.10 -12.00 15.41
C VAL A 341 3.37 -13.40 14.83
N ALA A 342 4.16 -13.47 13.76
CA ALA A 342 4.52 -14.76 13.14
C ALA A 342 5.31 -15.65 14.13
N ARG A 343 6.27 -15.07 14.85
CA ARG A 343 7.06 -15.77 15.87
C ARG A 343 6.18 -16.37 16.96
N LEU A 344 5.22 -15.60 17.50
CA LEU A 344 4.30 -16.09 18.52
C LEU A 344 3.52 -17.33 18.05
N VAL A 345 2.98 -17.29 16.84
CA VAL A 345 2.23 -18.42 16.26
C VAL A 345 3.15 -19.63 16.08
N LYS A 346 4.34 -19.43 15.56
CA LYS A 346 5.32 -20.50 15.34
C LYS A 346 5.74 -21.18 16.65
N GLU A 347 6.08 -20.38 17.67
CA GLU A 347 6.43 -20.88 19.00
C GLU A 347 5.25 -21.64 19.64
N HIS A 348 4.02 -21.15 19.47
CA HIS A 348 2.82 -21.83 19.95
C HIS A 348 2.64 -23.21 19.30
N PHE A 349 2.79 -23.31 17.97
CA PHE A 349 2.67 -24.58 17.26
C PHE A 349 3.79 -25.55 17.63
N ALA A 350 5.02 -25.09 17.76
CA ALA A 350 6.15 -25.90 18.18
C ALA A 350 5.96 -26.42 19.64
N GLY A 351 5.56 -25.54 20.56
CA GLY A 351 5.35 -25.89 21.96
C GLY A 351 4.22 -26.90 22.18
N GLN A 352 3.24 -26.99 21.27
CA GLN A 352 2.15 -27.94 21.30
C GLN A 352 2.33 -29.12 20.30
N SER A 353 3.48 -29.19 19.63
CA SER A 353 3.78 -30.22 18.61
C SER A 353 2.71 -30.33 17.54
N VAL A 354 2.13 -29.20 17.10
CA VAL A 354 1.09 -29.16 16.07
C VAL A 354 1.67 -29.64 14.74
N ARG A 355 0.97 -30.60 14.12
CA ARG A 355 1.33 -31.15 12.80
C ARG A 355 0.15 -31.07 11.84
N SER A 356 0.43 -30.84 10.57
CA SER A 356 -0.56 -30.92 9.51
C SER A 356 -1.06 -32.36 9.31
N ASN A 357 -2.13 -32.53 8.56
CA ASN A 357 -2.65 -33.88 8.23
C ASN A 357 -1.65 -34.72 7.38
N ALA A 358 -0.63 -34.09 6.84
CA ALA A 358 0.50 -34.76 6.18
C ALA A 358 1.62 -35.19 7.13
N GLY A 359 1.48 -34.91 8.44
CA GLY A 359 2.48 -35.22 9.46
C GLY A 359 3.66 -34.22 9.49
N LEU A 360 3.60 -33.16 8.69
CA LEU A 360 4.64 -32.11 8.60
C LEU A 360 4.40 -31.00 9.64
N GLU A 361 5.43 -30.23 9.94
CA GLU A 361 5.28 -28.93 10.61
C GLU A 361 4.34 -28.04 9.82
N VAL A 362 3.63 -27.15 10.51
CA VAL A 362 2.74 -26.19 9.88
C VAL A 362 3.51 -24.88 9.70
N PRO A 363 3.91 -24.53 8.47
CA PRO A 363 4.66 -23.31 8.22
C PRO A 363 3.86 -22.06 8.56
N VAL A 364 4.57 -21.06 9.10
CA VAL A 364 4.06 -19.71 9.36
C VAL A 364 4.74 -18.75 8.39
N VAL A 365 3.95 -18.11 7.57
CA VAL A 365 4.39 -17.09 6.61
C VAL A 365 4.32 -15.74 7.29
N ALA A 366 5.44 -15.02 7.35
CA ALA A 366 5.48 -13.65 7.84
C ALA A 366 5.21 -12.66 6.71
N VAL A 367 4.38 -11.66 6.99
CA VAL A 367 4.06 -10.51 6.16
C VAL A 367 4.38 -9.22 6.91
N GLY A 368 4.36 -8.07 6.25
CA GLY A 368 4.52 -6.75 6.89
C GLY A 368 5.90 -6.13 6.70
N LYS A 369 6.09 -5.39 5.58
CA LYS A 369 7.31 -4.62 5.26
C LYS A 369 8.61 -5.43 5.37
N LEU A 370 8.66 -6.59 4.69
CA LEU A 370 9.81 -7.49 4.64
C LEU A 370 10.60 -7.39 3.32
N GLY A 371 10.47 -6.26 2.59
CA GLY A 371 11.16 -6.03 1.32
C GLY A 371 12.67 -5.74 1.43
N TYR A 372 13.27 -5.88 2.59
CA TYR A 372 14.68 -5.63 2.89
C TYR A 372 15.40 -6.99 3.00
N PRO A 373 16.32 -7.33 2.07
CA PRO A 373 16.88 -8.68 1.98
C PRO A 373 17.54 -9.18 3.27
N ASP A 374 18.34 -8.36 3.94
CA ASP A 374 18.99 -8.76 5.20
C ASP A 374 17.99 -9.01 6.33
N LEU A 375 16.94 -8.19 6.45
CA LEU A 375 15.86 -8.41 7.42
C LEU A 375 15.11 -9.70 7.13
N ALA A 376 14.77 -9.95 5.86
CA ALA A 376 14.05 -11.14 5.43
C ALA A 376 14.85 -12.42 5.71
N GLU A 377 16.15 -12.42 5.39
CA GLU A 377 17.07 -13.53 5.71
C GLU A 377 17.17 -13.77 7.22
N ARG A 378 17.38 -12.70 7.99
CA ARG A 378 17.47 -12.78 9.44
C ARG A 378 16.18 -13.31 10.08
N ALA A 379 15.01 -12.94 9.58
CA ALA A 379 13.73 -13.43 10.08
C ALA A 379 13.61 -14.97 9.98
N LEU A 380 14.10 -15.55 8.88
CA LEU A 380 14.14 -17.00 8.70
C LEU A 380 15.23 -17.67 9.55
N ARG A 381 16.45 -17.14 9.50
CA ARG A 381 17.59 -17.65 10.26
C ARG A 381 17.35 -17.70 11.77
N ASP A 382 16.72 -16.65 12.29
CA ASP A 382 16.41 -16.52 13.72
C ASP A 382 15.09 -17.24 14.10
N GLY A 383 14.48 -17.96 13.15
CA GLY A 383 13.30 -18.78 13.36
C GLY A 383 12.01 -17.99 13.67
N ALA A 384 11.93 -16.72 13.27
CA ALA A 384 10.71 -15.91 13.47
C ALA A 384 9.56 -16.36 12.57
N CYS A 385 9.89 -16.91 11.40
CA CYS A 385 8.91 -17.45 10.45
C CYS A 385 9.53 -18.60 9.63
N ASP A 386 8.73 -19.23 8.78
CA ASP A 386 9.17 -20.29 7.89
C ASP A 386 9.25 -19.84 6.43
N MET A 387 8.48 -18.82 6.08
CA MET A 387 8.47 -18.18 4.75
C MET A 387 8.24 -16.66 4.92
N VAL A 388 8.70 -15.90 3.92
CA VAL A 388 8.58 -14.44 3.86
C VAL A 388 7.66 -14.05 2.72
N MET A 389 6.61 -13.29 3.02
CA MET A 389 5.66 -12.79 2.04
C MET A 389 6.02 -11.38 1.59
N LEU A 390 6.24 -11.23 0.29
CA LEU A 390 6.45 -9.96 -0.39
C LEU A 390 5.22 -9.66 -1.26
N ALA A 391 4.56 -8.53 -1.03
CA ALA A 391 3.49 -8.05 -1.90
C ALA A 391 3.98 -6.85 -2.71
N ARG A 392 3.90 -5.65 -2.14
CA ARG A 392 4.31 -4.40 -2.78
C ARG A 392 5.77 -4.33 -3.23
N PRO A 393 6.75 -4.94 -2.54
CA PRO A 393 8.12 -5.03 -3.06
C PRO A 393 8.20 -5.69 -4.43
N LEU A 394 7.36 -6.70 -4.71
CA LEU A 394 7.30 -7.36 -6.03
C LEU A 394 6.50 -6.57 -7.09
N LEU A 395 5.76 -5.54 -6.69
CA LEU A 395 5.24 -4.54 -7.62
C LEU A 395 6.33 -3.56 -8.03
N ALA A 396 7.10 -3.09 -7.06
CA ALA A 396 8.22 -2.18 -7.28
C ALA A 396 9.32 -2.85 -8.11
N ASP A 397 9.64 -4.10 -7.80
CA ASP A 397 10.65 -4.88 -8.49
C ASP A 397 10.27 -6.36 -8.62
N PRO A 398 9.79 -6.82 -9.78
CA PRO A 398 9.50 -8.24 -9.99
C PRO A 398 10.75 -9.11 -9.93
N ASP A 399 11.94 -8.56 -10.16
CA ASP A 399 13.23 -9.23 -10.11
C ASP A 399 13.88 -9.20 -8.70
N TRP A 400 13.19 -8.72 -7.70
CA TRP A 400 13.68 -8.67 -6.33
C TRP A 400 14.34 -10.00 -5.88
N PRO A 401 13.72 -11.20 -6.11
CA PRO A 401 14.34 -12.45 -5.69
C PRO A 401 15.65 -12.74 -6.40
N ARG A 402 15.71 -12.51 -7.73
CA ARG A 402 16.92 -12.74 -8.53
C ARG A 402 18.05 -11.80 -8.11
N LYS A 403 17.76 -10.52 -7.90
CA LYS A 403 18.73 -9.52 -7.45
C LYS A 403 19.23 -9.81 -6.05
N ALA A 404 18.35 -10.19 -5.11
CA ALA A 404 18.75 -10.65 -3.79
C ALA A 404 19.66 -11.90 -3.88
N PHE A 405 19.27 -12.92 -4.66
CA PHE A 405 20.05 -14.14 -4.85
C PHE A 405 21.48 -13.86 -5.35
N THR A 406 21.64 -12.88 -6.21
CA THR A 406 22.96 -12.52 -6.79
C THR A 406 23.72 -11.44 -6.00
N GLY A 407 23.19 -10.97 -4.86
CA GLY A 407 23.80 -9.92 -4.05
C GLY A 407 23.66 -8.50 -4.60
N LEU A 408 22.89 -8.31 -5.67
CA LEU A 408 22.65 -7.02 -6.31
C LEU A 408 21.54 -6.21 -5.59
N THR A 409 21.64 -6.11 -4.27
CA THR A 409 20.62 -5.49 -3.43
C THR A 409 20.40 -4.01 -3.76
N ARG A 410 21.45 -3.28 -4.14
CA ARG A 410 21.34 -1.87 -4.53
C ARG A 410 20.59 -1.64 -5.85
N ASP A 411 20.47 -2.67 -6.69
CA ASP A 411 19.74 -2.63 -7.95
C ASP A 411 18.23 -2.89 -7.75
N ILE A 412 17.84 -3.35 -6.57
CA ILE A 412 16.42 -3.57 -6.24
C ILE A 412 15.71 -2.21 -6.17
N VAL A 413 14.63 -2.06 -6.92
CA VAL A 413 13.73 -0.90 -6.80
C VAL A 413 12.94 -1.03 -5.50
N PRO A 414 13.18 -0.17 -4.49
CA PRO A 414 12.50 -0.29 -3.21
C PRO A 414 11.04 0.19 -3.30
N CYS A 415 10.15 -0.49 -2.58
CA CYS A 415 8.79 0.00 -2.40
C CYS A 415 8.80 1.19 -1.43
N ILE A 416 8.19 2.30 -1.80
CA ILE A 416 8.14 3.53 -0.98
C ILE A 416 6.98 3.57 0.03
N GLY A 417 6.10 2.58 0.02
CA GLY A 417 5.00 2.47 0.98
C GLY A 417 3.91 3.55 0.89
N ASP A 418 3.89 4.35 -0.19
CA ASP A 418 2.93 5.43 -0.41
C ASP A 418 1.50 4.95 -0.66
N GLN A 419 1.34 3.74 -1.18
CA GLN A 419 0.08 3.07 -1.50
C GLN A 419 -0.78 3.76 -2.58
N GLU A 420 -0.33 4.84 -3.18
CA GLU A 420 -1.12 5.66 -4.10
C GLU A 420 -1.44 4.94 -5.42
N ALA A 421 -0.45 4.35 -6.06
CA ALA A 421 -0.65 3.66 -7.33
C ALA A 421 -1.08 2.19 -7.20
N CYS A 422 -1.06 1.63 -6.00
CA CYS A 422 -1.47 0.25 -5.77
C CYS A 422 -2.81 0.17 -5.03
N LEU A 423 -2.84 0.45 -3.72
CA LEU A 423 -4.03 0.28 -2.91
C LEU A 423 -5.08 1.37 -3.17
N ASN A 424 -4.66 2.63 -3.34
CA ASN A 424 -5.57 3.73 -3.62
C ASN A 424 -6.23 3.59 -5.00
N GLU A 425 -5.46 3.18 -6.00
CA GLU A 425 -5.99 2.88 -7.35
C GLU A 425 -7.05 1.77 -7.33
N PHE A 426 -6.84 0.73 -6.53
CA PHE A 426 -7.83 -0.34 -6.31
C PHE A 426 -9.15 0.22 -5.74
N ILE A 427 -9.09 1.14 -4.77
CA ILE A 427 -10.28 1.76 -4.17
C ILE A 427 -11.07 2.56 -5.21
N HIS A 428 -10.38 3.21 -6.14
CA HIS A 428 -10.99 3.96 -7.22
C HIS A 428 -11.52 3.08 -8.38
N GLY A 429 -11.38 1.75 -8.28
CA GLY A 429 -11.82 0.79 -9.29
C GLY A 429 -10.84 0.56 -10.43
N GLY A 430 -9.63 1.11 -10.34
CA GLY A 430 -8.53 0.85 -11.25
C GLY A 430 -7.84 -0.49 -10.98
N HIS A 431 -6.93 -0.88 -11.85
CA HIS A 431 -6.08 -2.04 -11.62
C HIS A 431 -4.81 -1.64 -10.88
N ILE A 432 -4.21 -2.62 -10.23
CA ILE A 432 -2.99 -2.44 -9.44
C ILE A 432 -1.83 -1.93 -10.30
N GLN A 433 -1.13 -0.92 -9.83
CA GLN A 433 0.03 -0.28 -10.44
C GLN A 433 1.10 -0.04 -9.38
N CYS A 434 2.21 0.64 -9.72
CA CYS A 434 3.25 1.00 -8.76
C CYS A 434 3.75 2.42 -9.00
N ALA A 435 4.06 3.12 -7.91
CA ALA A 435 4.57 4.49 -7.97
C ALA A 435 6.01 4.56 -8.54
N VAL A 436 6.82 3.55 -8.27
CA VAL A 436 8.24 3.52 -8.64
C VAL A 436 8.55 2.57 -9.81
N ASN A 437 7.58 1.74 -10.21
CA ASN A 437 7.69 0.86 -11.39
C ASN A 437 6.53 1.14 -12.36
N PRO A 438 6.76 1.92 -13.41
CA PRO A 438 5.73 2.29 -14.38
C PRO A 438 5.11 1.11 -15.13
N ARG A 439 5.83 -0.02 -15.22
CA ARG A 439 5.40 -1.22 -15.97
C ARG A 439 4.36 -2.05 -15.23
N THR A 440 4.31 -1.95 -13.90
CA THR A 440 3.37 -2.74 -13.10
C THR A 440 1.92 -2.52 -13.53
N GLY A 441 1.24 -3.60 -13.89
CA GLY A 441 -0.12 -3.60 -14.42
C GLY A 441 -0.22 -3.32 -15.92
N PHE A 442 0.94 -3.19 -16.62
CA PHE A 442 1.05 -2.99 -18.06
C PHE A 442 2.10 -3.93 -18.69
N GLU A 443 2.44 -5.02 -18.01
CA GLU A 443 3.47 -5.97 -18.43
C GLU A 443 3.16 -6.55 -19.81
N GLU A 444 1.89 -6.70 -20.16
CA GLU A 444 1.45 -7.19 -21.46
C GLU A 444 1.73 -6.21 -22.62
N ARG A 445 1.96 -4.93 -22.31
CA ARG A 445 2.19 -3.86 -23.30
C ARG A 445 3.63 -3.39 -23.34
N TRP A 446 4.27 -3.38 -22.16
CA TRP A 446 5.61 -2.84 -22.00
C TRP A 446 6.59 -3.96 -21.66
N SER A 447 7.46 -4.27 -22.64
CA SER A 447 8.53 -5.25 -22.45
C SER A 447 9.39 -4.92 -21.23
N HIS A 448 10.03 -5.94 -20.67
CA HIS A 448 10.94 -5.81 -19.52
C HIS A 448 12.02 -4.75 -19.83
N ASP A 449 12.72 -4.93 -20.93
CA ASP A 449 13.67 -3.95 -21.42
C ASP A 449 12.99 -3.04 -22.48
N PRO A 450 13.24 -1.73 -22.46
CA PRO A 450 12.71 -0.85 -23.49
C PRO A 450 13.32 -1.23 -24.85
N PRO A 451 12.49 -1.29 -25.92
CA PRO A 451 13.01 -1.65 -27.24
C PRO A 451 13.99 -0.60 -27.74
N PRO A 452 15.05 -1.01 -28.47
CA PRO A 452 15.97 -0.07 -29.11
C PRO A 452 15.22 0.96 -29.98
N ALA A 453 15.72 2.18 -30.02
CA ALA A 453 15.19 3.21 -30.91
C ALA A 453 15.48 2.89 -32.37
N HIS A 454 14.60 3.32 -33.28
CA HIS A 454 14.81 3.17 -34.75
C HIS A 454 15.96 4.05 -35.28
N GLY A 455 16.32 5.11 -34.55
CA GLY A 455 17.41 6.02 -34.88
C GLY A 455 17.95 6.69 -33.62
N ARG A 456 19.28 6.92 -33.59
CA ARG A 456 19.92 7.61 -32.46
C ARG A 456 19.61 9.11 -32.57
N ARG A 457 19.19 9.70 -31.48
CA ARG A 457 18.88 11.13 -31.30
C ARG A 457 19.70 11.71 -30.14
N ARG A 458 19.89 13.02 -30.15
CA ARG A 458 20.46 13.80 -29.04
C ARG A 458 19.31 14.35 -28.21
N ILE A 459 19.21 13.89 -26.96
CA ILE A 459 18.11 14.21 -26.04
C ILE A 459 18.62 15.06 -24.89
N GLY A 460 18.04 16.24 -24.69
CA GLY A 460 18.28 17.07 -23.52
C GLY A 460 17.19 16.81 -22.47
N VAL A 461 17.58 16.49 -21.23
CA VAL A 461 16.65 16.35 -20.10
C VAL A 461 17.01 17.42 -19.06
N VAL A 462 16.03 18.19 -18.57
CA VAL A 462 16.27 19.23 -17.57
C VAL A 462 15.53 18.92 -16.29
N GLY A 463 16.30 18.78 -15.18
CA GLY A 463 15.83 18.41 -13.85
C GLY A 463 16.00 16.92 -13.55
N ALA A 464 16.77 16.59 -12.50
CA ALA A 464 17.08 15.23 -12.07
C ALA A 464 16.16 14.77 -10.90
N GLY A 465 14.89 15.16 -10.91
CA GLY A 465 13.84 14.55 -10.09
C GLY A 465 13.44 13.16 -10.64
N PRO A 466 12.45 12.47 -10.01
CA PRO A 466 12.02 11.13 -10.45
C PRO A 466 11.64 11.05 -11.92
N ALA A 467 10.95 12.06 -12.48
CA ALA A 467 10.57 12.12 -13.89
C ALA A 467 11.80 12.19 -14.81
N GLY A 468 12.72 13.12 -14.51
CA GLY A 468 13.89 13.35 -15.38
C GLY A 468 14.89 12.20 -15.33
N VAL A 469 15.21 11.66 -14.15
CA VAL A 469 16.09 10.47 -14.03
C VAL A 469 15.49 9.29 -14.77
N THR A 470 14.18 9.05 -14.64
CA THR A 470 13.50 7.96 -15.33
C THR A 470 13.55 8.17 -16.86
N ALA A 471 13.23 9.37 -17.34
CA ALA A 471 13.26 9.70 -18.78
C ALA A 471 14.68 9.53 -19.36
N ALA A 472 15.69 10.07 -18.69
CA ALA A 472 17.08 10.02 -19.13
C ALA A 472 17.59 8.56 -19.21
N CYS A 473 17.39 7.76 -18.15
CA CYS A 473 17.81 6.37 -18.13
C CYS A 473 17.10 5.52 -19.19
N VAL A 474 15.80 5.73 -19.42
CA VAL A 474 15.04 4.98 -20.42
C VAL A 474 15.47 5.37 -21.82
N ALA A 475 15.62 6.66 -22.13
CA ALA A 475 16.08 7.12 -23.44
C ALA A 475 17.51 6.63 -23.76
N ALA A 476 18.42 6.70 -22.77
CA ALA A 476 19.79 6.20 -22.93
C ALA A 476 19.82 4.68 -23.16
N ALA A 477 19.04 3.90 -22.42
CA ALA A 477 18.94 2.45 -22.60
C ALA A 477 18.37 2.04 -23.98
N ARG A 478 17.62 2.93 -24.64
CA ARG A 478 17.15 2.75 -26.02
C ARG A 478 18.21 3.08 -27.08
N GLY A 479 19.37 3.62 -26.69
CA GLY A 479 20.49 3.94 -27.60
C GLY A 479 20.58 5.40 -28.00
N HIS A 480 19.85 6.30 -27.38
CA HIS A 480 19.99 7.74 -27.60
C HIS A 480 21.23 8.30 -26.90
N SER A 481 21.74 9.44 -27.37
CA SER A 481 22.74 10.26 -26.66
C SER A 481 21.98 11.24 -25.77
N VAL A 482 22.15 11.14 -24.45
CA VAL A 482 21.35 11.88 -23.49
C VAL A 482 22.23 12.78 -22.63
N THR A 483 21.83 14.05 -22.47
CA THR A 483 22.43 14.97 -21.50
C THR A 483 21.36 15.36 -20.48
N LEU A 484 21.60 15.05 -19.21
CA LEU A 484 20.74 15.41 -18.07
C LEU A 484 21.34 16.60 -17.32
N PHE A 485 20.62 17.71 -17.27
CA PHE A 485 21.01 18.93 -16.52
C PHE A 485 20.31 18.97 -15.18
N GLU A 486 21.07 19.27 -14.13
CA GLU A 486 20.55 19.47 -12.76
C GLU A 486 21.25 20.67 -12.11
N ARG A 487 20.45 21.61 -11.60
CA ARG A 487 20.97 22.83 -10.92
C ARG A 487 21.61 22.53 -9.57
N GLN A 488 21.18 21.45 -8.91
CA GLN A 488 21.75 21.01 -7.65
C GLN A 488 23.00 20.13 -7.87
N ASP A 489 23.65 19.76 -6.79
CA ASP A 489 24.87 18.93 -6.77
C ASP A 489 24.60 17.41 -6.86
N ARG A 490 23.32 16.99 -6.82
CA ARG A 490 22.88 15.59 -6.82
C ARG A 490 21.43 15.47 -7.27
N PRO A 491 20.99 14.27 -7.72
CA PRO A 491 19.61 14.05 -8.14
C PRO A 491 18.63 13.99 -6.95
N GLY A 492 17.34 13.93 -7.26
CA GLY A 492 16.26 13.65 -6.33
C GLY A 492 15.15 14.70 -6.32
N GLY A 493 15.42 15.96 -6.68
CA GLY A 493 14.41 17.01 -6.68
C GLY A 493 13.70 17.12 -5.32
N MET A 494 12.34 17.12 -5.33
CA MET A 494 11.53 17.22 -4.10
C MET A 494 11.62 15.99 -3.19
N LEU A 495 12.09 14.83 -3.66
CA LEU A 495 12.32 13.67 -2.80
C LEU A 495 13.35 13.97 -1.70
N ARG A 496 14.28 14.89 -1.93
CA ARG A 496 15.30 15.27 -0.93
C ARG A 496 14.67 15.82 0.34
N ALA A 497 13.69 16.70 0.20
CA ALA A 497 12.91 17.20 1.33
C ALA A 497 11.99 16.11 1.92
N GLY A 498 11.32 15.35 1.03
CA GLY A 498 10.43 14.27 1.44
C GLY A 498 11.10 13.12 2.18
N ALA A 499 12.42 12.94 2.04
CA ALA A 499 13.20 11.89 2.70
C ALA A 499 13.76 12.30 4.08
N VAL A 500 13.58 13.56 4.51
CA VAL A 500 14.15 14.07 5.76
C VAL A 500 13.51 13.44 7.01
N PRO A 501 12.16 13.37 7.13
CA PRO A 501 11.57 12.74 8.30
C PRO A 501 11.94 11.25 8.42
N ARG A 502 12.32 10.79 9.60
CA ARG A 502 12.74 9.37 9.83
C ARG A 502 11.68 8.36 9.40
N ILE A 503 10.41 8.71 9.55
CA ILE A 503 9.28 7.86 9.09
C ILE A 503 9.22 7.69 7.55
N LYS A 504 10.00 8.47 6.79
CA LYS A 504 10.09 8.44 5.33
C LYS A 504 11.32 7.67 4.83
N PHE A 505 11.85 6.75 5.62
CA PHE A 505 13.05 5.95 5.30
C PHE A 505 12.93 5.20 3.96
N ASP A 506 11.73 4.75 3.56
CA ASP A 506 11.50 4.12 2.25
C ASP A 506 11.69 5.10 1.09
N VAL A 507 11.37 6.39 1.29
CA VAL A 507 11.65 7.45 0.30
C VAL A 507 13.15 7.72 0.23
N ALA A 508 13.85 7.66 1.38
CA ALA A 508 15.31 7.75 1.41
C ALA A 508 15.98 6.58 0.67
N ASN A 509 15.49 5.36 0.84
CA ASN A 509 15.94 4.19 0.05
C ASN A 509 15.73 4.40 -1.45
N TYR A 510 14.57 4.94 -1.85
CA TYR A 510 14.29 5.22 -3.26
C TYR A 510 15.18 6.33 -3.83
N LEU A 511 15.49 7.35 -3.04
CA LEU A 511 16.45 8.39 -3.42
C LEU A 511 17.84 7.78 -3.65
N ALA A 512 18.32 6.94 -2.73
CA ALA A 512 19.58 6.22 -2.88
C ALA A 512 19.60 5.30 -4.11
N TYR A 513 18.48 4.62 -4.40
CA TYR A 513 18.30 3.84 -5.61
C TYR A 513 18.40 4.71 -6.88
N LEU A 514 17.73 5.88 -6.93
CA LEU A 514 17.81 6.77 -8.09
C LEU A 514 19.24 7.29 -8.34
N GLU A 515 19.97 7.61 -7.28
CA GLU A 515 21.38 7.99 -7.38
C GLU A 515 22.26 6.84 -7.92
N HIS A 516 22.03 5.61 -7.44
CA HIS A 516 22.72 4.41 -7.91
C HIS A 516 22.36 4.13 -9.39
N ARG A 517 21.07 4.13 -9.72
CA ARG A 517 20.56 3.87 -11.07
C ARG A 517 21.11 4.86 -12.09
N LEU A 518 21.19 6.14 -11.72
CA LEU A 518 21.74 7.18 -12.60
C LEU A 518 23.23 6.92 -12.90
N ARG A 519 24.01 6.59 -11.89
CA ARG A 519 25.43 6.22 -12.04
C ARG A 519 25.63 4.99 -12.92
N ASP A 520 24.83 3.94 -12.68
CA ASP A 520 24.84 2.72 -13.48
C ASP A 520 24.51 3.00 -14.95
N CYS A 521 23.50 3.84 -15.21
CA CYS A 521 23.16 4.26 -16.56
C CYS A 521 24.27 5.07 -17.24
N GLN A 522 25.01 5.93 -16.51
CA GLN A 522 26.17 6.66 -17.05
C GLN A 522 27.32 5.71 -17.44
N HIS A 523 27.48 4.59 -16.73
CA HIS A 523 28.51 3.60 -17.08
C HIS A 523 28.11 2.70 -18.26
N SER A 524 26.81 2.40 -18.36
CA SER A 524 26.30 1.40 -19.31
C SER A 524 25.86 1.98 -20.64
N TYR A 525 25.51 3.27 -20.68
CA TYR A 525 24.90 3.93 -21.83
C TYR A 525 25.52 5.30 -22.11
N ASP A 526 25.18 5.89 -23.25
CA ASP A 526 25.59 7.24 -23.61
C ASP A 526 24.73 8.29 -22.88
N LEU A 527 25.03 8.47 -21.60
CA LEU A 527 24.36 9.41 -20.69
C LEU A 527 25.39 10.30 -20.01
N GLU A 528 25.31 11.60 -20.29
CA GLU A 528 26.06 12.63 -19.55
C GLU A 528 25.17 13.28 -18.51
N VAL A 529 25.68 13.59 -17.33
CA VAL A 529 24.97 14.30 -16.25
C VAL A 529 25.76 15.55 -15.86
N ALA A 530 25.15 16.72 -16.09
CA ALA A 530 25.68 18.04 -15.75
C ALA A 530 25.03 18.55 -14.45
N PHE A 531 25.62 18.19 -13.30
CA PHE A 531 25.22 18.78 -12.01
C PHE A 531 25.69 20.24 -11.87
N ARG A 532 25.07 20.98 -10.95
CA ARG A 532 25.32 22.41 -10.67
C ARG A 532 25.18 23.26 -11.93
N THR A 533 24.32 22.83 -12.86
CA THR A 533 24.11 23.47 -14.15
C THR A 533 22.64 23.84 -14.32
N GLU A 534 22.34 25.13 -14.26
CA GLU A 534 21.03 25.64 -14.60
C GLU A 534 20.93 25.83 -16.10
N ALA A 535 20.18 24.94 -16.77
CA ALA A 535 20.02 24.95 -18.20
C ALA A 535 18.94 25.94 -18.64
N GLY A 536 19.35 27.12 -19.07
CA GLY A 536 18.48 28.11 -19.70
C GLY A 536 18.39 27.93 -21.21
N VAL A 537 17.54 28.73 -21.88
CA VAL A 537 17.29 28.72 -23.32
C VAL A 537 18.59 28.73 -24.15
N GLU A 538 19.56 29.56 -23.79
CA GLU A 538 20.81 29.70 -24.53
C GLU A 538 21.68 28.44 -24.45
N VAL A 539 21.79 27.83 -23.29
CA VAL A 539 22.53 26.56 -23.08
C VAL A 539 21.89 25.44 -23.91
N LEU A 540 20.57 25.31 -23.87
CA LEU A 540 19.84 24.28 -24.60
C LEU A 540 19.91 24.47 -26.10
N ARG A 541 19.83 25.71 -26.59
CA ARG A 541 19.96 26.03 -28.01
C ARG A 541 21.37 25.71 -28.54
N ALA A 542 22.41 26.07 -27.81
CA ALA A 542 23.79 25.81 -28.18
C ALA A 542 24.13 24.32 -28.24
N SER A 543 23.37 23.49 -27.58
CA SER A 543 23.59 22.03 -27.55
C SER A 543 22.93 21.27 -28.70
N GLU A 544 22.09 21.92 -29.53
CA GLU A 544 21.46 21.35 -30.74
C GLU A 544 20.79 19.99 -30.52
N PHE A 545 19.92 19.90 -29.51
CA PHE A 545 19.15 18.69 -29.23
C PHE A 545 18.04 18.42 -30.24
N ASP A 546 17.78 17.14 -30.55
CA ASP A 546 16.65 16.71 -31.37
C ASP A 546 15.35 16.76 -30.59
N ALA A 547 15.41 16.49 -29.29
CA ALA A 547 14.27 16.59 -28.37
C ALA A 547 14.68 17.06 -26.97
N LEU A 548 13.77 17.76 -26.30
CA LEU A 548 13.91 18.20 -24.93
C LEU A 548 12.81 17.57 -24.07
N VAL A 549 13.19 17.11 -22.87
CA VAL A 549 12.26 16.67 -21.82
C VAL A 549 12.48 17.55 -20.58
N LEU A 550 11.52 18.43 -20.32
CA LEU A 550 11.62 19.43 -19.26
C LEU A 550 10.89 18.93 -18.01
N CYS A 551 11.66 18.66 -16.96
CA CYS A 551 11.22 18.11 -15.68
C CYS A 551 11.63 19.06 -14.52
N THR A 552 11.41 20.35 -14.72
CA THR A 552 11.86 21.43 -13.83
C THR A 552 11.19 21.44 -12.45
N GLY A 553 10.12 20.65 -12.28
CA GLY A 553 9.44 20.48 -10.99
C GLY A 553 8.34 21.49 -10.77
N GLY A 554 8.01 21.74 -9.51
CA GLY A 554 6.98 22.70 -9.09
C GLY A 554 7.51 23.74 -8.12
N ARG A 555 6.82 24.89 -8.06
CA ARG A 555 7.08 25.99 -7.14
C ARG A 555 6.07 25.97 -5.98
N PRO A 556 6.50 26.06 -4.70
CA PRO A 556 5.60 26.14 -3.57
C PRO A 556 4.65 27.34 -3.65
N VAL A 557 3.39 27.12 -3.26
CA VAL A 557 2.35 28.15 -3.22
C VAL A 557 2.38 28.86 -1.87
N ALA A 558 2.25 30.19 -1.88
CA ALA A 558 1.94 30.99 -0.70
C ALA A 558 0.53 31.59 -0.87
N PRO A 559 -0.38 31.44 0.11
CA PRO A 559 -1.71 32.03 0.03
C PRO A 559 -1.61 33.56 0.05
N PRO A 560 -2.47 34.28 -0.70
CA PRO A 560 -2.42 35.74 -0.80
C PRO A 560 -3.04 36.42 0.44
N VAL A 561 -2.40 36.26 1.60
CA VAL A 561 -2.85 36.85 2.86
C VAL A 561 -1.83 37.82 3.42
N ALA A 562 -2.29 38.78 4.23
CA ALA A 562 -1.41 39.76 4.86
C ALA A 562 -0.40 39.08 5.80
N GLY A 563 0.84 39.54 5.80
CA GLY A 563 1.92 39.03 6.66
C GLY A 563 2.58 37.72 6.15
N ILE A 564 2.23 37.20 4.97
CA ILE A 564 2.81 35.99 4.44
C ILE A 564 4.30 36.06 4.15
N GLY A 565 4.86 37.24 3.95
CA GLY A 565 6.29 37.49 3.74
C GLY A 565 7.08 37.83 5.03
N LEU A 566 6.50 37.61 6.21
CA LEU A 566 7.22 37.85 7.47
C LEU A 566 8.34 36.82 7.68
N PRO A 567 9.45 37.16 8.37
CA PRO A 567 10.62 36.28 8.52
C PRO A 567 10.34 34.91 9.20
N HIS A 568 9.28 34.83 10.00
CA HIS A 568 8.86 33.59 10.66
C HIS A 568 7.81 32.81 9.86
N VAL A 569 7.69 33.08 8.56
CA VAL A 569 6.86 32.32 7.63
C VAL A 569 7.79 31.60 6.64
N VAL A 570 7.74 30.30 6.58
CA VAL A 570 8.62 29.48 5.75
C VAL A 570 7.82 28.44 4.97
N GLN A 571 8.36 27.97 3.84
CA GLN A 571 7.79 26.82 3.13
C GLN A 571 8.19 25.51 3.83
N ALA A 572 7.29 24.51 3.79
CA ALA A 572 7.56 23.17 4.36
C ALA A 572 8.81 22.52 3.75
N VAL A 573 9.02 22.70 2.45
CA VAL A 573 10.20 22.18 1.73
C VAL A 573 11.49 22.80 2.28
N ASP A 574 11.52 24.11 2.49
CA ASP A 574 12.69 24.80 3.01
C ASP A 574 12.97 24.39 4.45
N LEU A 575 11.93 24.26 5.27
CA LEU A 575 12.06 23.78 6.65
C LEU A 575 12.64 22.36 6.70
N LEU A 576 12.15 21.44 5.88
CA LEU A 576 12.64 20.05 5.86
C LEU A 576 14.11 20.00 5.42
N LEU A 577 14.51 20.80 4.42
CA LEU A 577 15.91 20.89 3.98
C LEU A 577 16.82 21.61 4.99
N HIS A 578 16.26 22.52 5.79
CA HIS A 578 16.97 23.33 6.77
C HIS A 578 16.24 23.33 8.13
N PRO A 579 16.27 22.17 8.86
CA PRO A 579 15.52 22.00 10.12
C PRO A 579 15.77 23.08 11.18
N GLY A 580 16.95 23.70 11.20
CA GLY A 580 17.29 24.79 12.10
C GLY A 580 16.40 26.04 11.99
N LEU A 581 15.57 26.15 10.92
CA LEU A 581 14.56 27.21 10.81
C LEU A 581 13.50 27.14 11.93
N ALA A 582 13.35 25.99 12.59
CA ALA A 582 12.44 25.81 13.71
C ALA A 582 13.06 26.05 15.10
N ASP A 583 14.37 26.26 15.23
CA ASP A 583 15.08 26.23 16.53
C ASP A 583 14.51 27.24 17.56
N GLY A 584 14.15 28.44 17.17
CA GLY A 584 13.62 29.46 18.07
C GLY A 584 12.12 29.37 18.36
N ALA A 585 11.38 28.46 17.74
CA ALA A 585 9.94 28.36 17.87
C ALA A 585 9.53 27.26 18.86
N GLU A 586 8.74 27.60 19.88
CA GLU A 586 8.09 26.59 20.75
C GLU A 586 6.79 26.05 20.13
N HIS A 587 5.99 26.95 19.53
CA HIS A 587 4.73 26.62 18.88
C HIS A 587 4.80 26.91 17.39
N VAL A 588 4.49 25.92 16.59
CA VAL A 588 4.50 25.98 15.13
C VAL A 588 3.08 25.79 14.59
N VAL A 589 2.67 26.68 13.69
CA VAL A 589 1.40 26.52 12.95
C VAL A 589 1.72 26.04 11.54
N VAL A 590 1.25 24.86 11.18
CA VAL A 590 1.36 24.30 9.82
C VAL A 590 0.06 24.62 9.07
N VAL A 591 0.19 25.30 7.93
CA VAL A 591 -0.91 25.72 7.07
C VAL A 591 -1.01 24.75 5.88
N GLY A 592 -2.10 23.99 5.81
CA GLY A 592 -2.33 22.91 4.88
C GLY A 592 -2.20 21.53 5.54
N GLY A 593 -3.29 20.78 5.58
CA GLY A 593 -3.41 19.47 6.20
C GLY A 593 -3.39 18.32 5.18
N GLY A 594 -2.72 18.49 4.03
CA GLY A 594 -2.38 17.41 3.10
C GLY A 594 -1.25 16.54 3.62
N ASP A 595 -0.74 15.60 2.77
CA ASP A 595 0.35 14.70 3.14
C ASP A 595 1.59 15.47 3.65
N VAL A 596 2.07 16.44 2.87
CA VAL A 596 3.26 17.24 3.22
C VAL A 596 3.08 17.95 4.56
N GLY A 597 1.91 18.54 4.81
CA GLY A 597 1.66 19.27 6.06
C GLY A 597 1.58 18.35 7.27
N CYS A 598 0.91 17.19 7.16
CA CYS A 598 0.80 16.23 8.24
C CYS A 598 2.15 15.53 8.54
N GLU A 599 2.93 15.19 7.50
CA GLU A 599 4.28 14.62 7.65
C GLU A 599 5.25 15.63 8.26
N THR A 600 5.19 16.92 7.84
CA THR A 600 5.96 18.00 8.46
C THR A 600 5.54 18.22 9.91
N ALA A 601 4.25 18.15 10.23
CA ALA A 601 3.76 18.26 11.60
C ALA A 601 4.29 17.12 12.49
N HIS A 602 4.33 15.89 11.95
CA HIS A 602 4.93 14.75 12.64
C HIS A 602 6.41 14.97 12.92
N PHE A 603 7.18 15.39 11.91
CA PHE A 603 8.60 15.72 12.04
C PHE A 603 8.83 16.79 13.13
N LEU A 604 8.08 17.88 13.09
CA LEU A 604 8.19 18.97 14.06
C LEU A 604 7.83 18.53 15.48
N ALA A 605 6.74 17.79 15.65
CA ALA A 605 6.27 17.35 16.95
C ALA A 605 7.18 16.28 17.55
N HIS A 606 7.53 15.25 16.78
CA HIS A 606 8.27 14.11 17.30
C HIS A 606 9.77 14.31 17.28
N GLU A 607 10.35 14.70 16.12
CA GLU A 607 11.81 14.76 15.98
C GLU A 607 12.40 16.09 16.46
N GLN A 608 11.59 17.20 16.44
CA GLN A 608 12.03 18.52 16.87
C GLN A 608 11.42 18.95 18.22
N GLY A 609 10.53 18.15 18.83
CA GLY A 609 9.91 18.41 20.12
C GLY A 609 9.05 19.69 20.18
N LYS A 610 8.47 20.09 19.04
CA LYS A 610 7.68 21.32 18.94
C LYS A 610 6.21 21.07 19.29
N ARG A 611 5.54 22.07 19.85
CA ARG A 611 4.09 22.10 19.94
C ARG A 611 3.52 22.50 18.58
N VAL A 612 2.65 21.68 17.97
CA VAL A 612 2.20 21.88 16.59
C VAL A 612 0.69 21.98 16.50
N THR A 613 0.22 22.95 15.72
CA THR A 613 -1.18 23.07 15.27
C THR A 613 -1.21 23.03 13.74
N VAL A 614 -1.96 22.07 13.18
CA VAL A 614 -2.22 21.98 11.73
C VAL A 614 -3.58 22.61 11.45
N ILE A 615 -3.63 23.55 10.49
CA ILE A 615 -4.89 24.12 10.01
C ILE A 615 -5.15 23.69 8.56
N GLU A 616 -6.38 23.24 8.30
CA GLU A 616 -6.84 22.76 6.99
C GLU A 616 -8.18 23.38 6.62
N MET A 617 -8.27 23.98 5.44
CA MET A 617 -9.51 24.62 4.99
C MET A 617 -10.61 23.64 4.59
N LEU A 618 -10.26 22.43 4.21
CA LEU A 618 -11.17 21.36 3.84
C LEU A 618 -11.73 20.64 5.08
N PRO A 619 -12.85 19.91 4.95
CA PRO A 619 -13.45 19.15 6.05
C PRO A 619 -12.60 17.97 6.54
N TYR A 620 -11.69 17.46 5.73
CA TYR A 620 -10.85 16.30 6.03
C TYR A 620 -9.39 16.59 5.72
N LEU A 621 -8.51 16.28 6.66
CA LEU A 621 -7.06 16.26 6.42
C LEU A 621 -6.71 15.04 5.58
N MET A 622 -5.63 15.13 4.79
CA MET A 622 -5.13 14.05 3.93
C MET A 622 -6.26 13.42 3.07
N LYS A 623 -7.13 14.25 2.50
CA LYS A 623 -8.34 13.78 1.79
C LYS A 623 -8.01 12.93 0.56
N SER A 624 -6.95 13.25 -0.16
CA SER A 624 -6.51 12.55 -1.36
C SER A 624 -5.64 11.32 -1.10
N SER A 625 -5.15 11.17 0.13
CA SER A 625 -4.26 10.07 0.51
C SER A 625 -5.00 8.75 0.67
N CYS A 626 -4.29 7.64 0.46
CA CYS A 626 -4.81 6.33 0.78
C CYS A 626 -5.27 6.25 2.24
N THR A 627 -6.42 5.63 2.47
CA THR A 627 -7.04 5.51 3.81
C THR A 627 -6.09 4.92 4.87
N ALA A 628 -5.19 4.01 4.48
CA ALA A 628 -4.22 3.43 5.40
C ALA A 628 -3.15 4.45 5.83
N ASN A 629 -2.58 5.23 4.88
CA ASN A 629 -1.60 6.28 5.19
C ASN A 629 -2.22 7.35 6.09
N ARG A 630 -3.41 7.83 5.72
CA ARG A 630 -4.18 8.77 6.51
C ARG A 630 -4.47 8.24 7.91
N GLY A 631 -4.93 6.99 8.01
CA GLY A 631 -5.28 6.35 9.29
C GLY A 631 -4.12 6.31 10.27
N TYR A 632 -2.96 5.86 9.82
CA TYR A 632 -1.74 5.82 10.62
C TYR A 632 -1.33 7.22 11.08
N LEU A 633 -1.15 8.15 10.14
CA LEU A 633 -0.56 9.45 10.47
C LEU A 633 -1.47 10.29 11.39
N ILE A 634 -2.77 10.35 11.09
CA ILE A 634 -3.73 11.06 11.96
C ILE A 634 -3.80 10.43 13.36
N HIS A 635 -3.77 9.09 13.46
CA HIS A 635 -3.79 8.42 14.76
C HIS A 635 -2.57 8.79 15.63
N TYR A 636 -1.37 8.76 15.05
CA TYR A 636 -0.16 9.05 15.83
C TYR A 636 0.09 10.54 16.03
N LEU A 637 -0.32 11.42 15.12
CA LEU A 637 -0.31 12.86 15.36
C LEU A 637 -1.14 13.23 16.59
N GLU A 638 -2.33 12.64 16.75
CA GLU A 638 -3.15 12.85 17.94
C GLU A 638 -2.45 12.37 19.21
N ARG A 639 -1.86 11.16 19.19
CA ARG A 639 -1.12 10.62 20.36
C ARG A 639 0.11 11.44 20.72
N GLN A 640 0.69 12.16 19.77
CA GLN A 640 1.79 13.11 19.97
C GLN A 640 1.33 14.50 20.44
N GLY A 641 0.02 14.71 20.62
CA GLY A 641 -0.55 15.96 21.06
C GLY A 641 -0.62 17.05 19.98
N VAL A 642 -0.49 16.70 18.71
CA VAL A 642 -0.67 17.64 17.60
C VAL A 642 -2.13 18.04 17.50
N VAL A 643 -2.39 19.35 17.46
CA VAL A 643 -3.74 19.90 17.32
C VAL A 643 -4.12 19.96 15.84
N LEU A 644 -5.19 19.29 15.46
CA LEU A 644 -5.70 19.30 14.09
C LEU A 644 -6.97 20.13 13.99
N TRP A 645 -6.97 21.16 13.16
CA TRP A 645 -8.11 22.04 12.88
C TRP A 645 -8.48 21.98 11.41
N ASN A 646 -9.50 21.21 11.08
CA ASN A 646 -10.14 21.21 9.77
C ASN A 646 -11.17 22.36 9.66
N CYS A 647 -11.70 22.60 8.46
CA CYS A 647 -12.59 23.72 8.15
C CYS A 647 -12.03 25.04 8.71
N THR A 648 -10.72 25.26 8.62
CA THR A 648 -10.00 26.40 9.18
C THR A 648 -9.08 27.01 8.13
N ARG A 649 -9.29 28.26 7.75
CA ARG A 649 -8.44 28.95 6.77
C ARG A 649 -7.63 30.07 7.43
N LEU A 650 -6.40 30.27 6.96
CA LEU A 650 -5.55 31.37 7.35
C LEU A 650 -6.13 32.69 6.83
N LEU A 651 -6.25 33.71 7.68
CA LEU A 651 -6.68 35.06 7.32
C LEU A 651 -5.50 36.01 7.17
N ARG A 652 -4.57 35.98 8.11
CA ARG A 652 -3.35 36.80 8.12
C ARG A 652 -2.33 36.25 9.10
N VAL A 653 -1.08 36.61 8.90
CA VAL A 653 0.02 36.37 9.85
C VAL A 653 0.46 37.70 10.47
N GLU A 654 0.65 37.69 11.76
CA GLU A 654 1.14 38.80 12.53
C GLU A 654 2.40 38.36 13.33
N PRO A 655 3.26 39.27 13.80
CA PRO A 655 4.42 38.89 14.61
C PRO A 655 4.03 37.98 15.79
N GLY A 656 4.56 36.75 15.81
CA GLY A 656 4.33 35.77 16.87
C GLY A 656 2.94 35.11 16.87
N ARG A 657 2.09 35.31 15.86
CA ARG A 657 0.74 34.72 15.82
C ARG A 657 0.16 34.58 14.41
N ALA A 658 -0.70 33.61 14.24
CA ALA A 658 -1.53 33.42 13.07
C ALA A 658 -3.00 33.69 13.42
N VAL A 659 -3.72 34.39 12.54
CA VAL A 659 -5.15 34.67 12.69
C VAL A 659 -5.91 33.85 11.66
N VAL A 660 -6.88 33.06 12.12
CA VAL A 660 -7.62 32.08 11.31
C VAL A 660 -9.12 32.28 11.41
N ALA A 661 -9.84 31.92 10.36
CA ALA A 661 -11.30 31.70 10.38
C ALA A 661 -11.57 30.22 10.56
N ARG A 662 -12.13 29.83 11.69
CA ARG A 662 -12.46 28.44 12.00
C ARG A 662 -13.97 28.24 12.00
N ASN A 663 -14.44 27.22 11.29
CA ASN A 663 -15.84 26.80 11.40
C ASN A 663 -16.02 25.98 12.69
N VAL A 664 -16.84 26.51 13.59
CA VAL A 664 -17.13 25.92 14.91
C VAL A 664 -18.47 25.19 14.96
N SER A 665 -19.14 25.05 13.84
CA SER A 665 -20.42 24.33 13.76
C SER A 665 -20.30 22.89 14.25
N PRO A 666 -21.27 22.37 15.00
CA PRO A 666 -21.31 20.96 15.42
C PRO A 666 -21.44 19.96 14.26
N THR A 667 -21.60 20.46 13.03
CA THR A 667 -21.61 19.63 11.81
C THR A 667 -20.22 19.41 11.22
N VAL A 668 -19.19 20.10 11.72
CA VAL A 668 -17.79 19.89 11.32
C VAL A 668 -17.37 18.48 11.75
N PRO A 669 -16.87 17.64 10.83
CA PRO A 669 -16.43 16.31 11.19
C PRO A 669 -15.21 16.37 12.12
N SER A 670 -15.10 15.44 13.07
CA SER A 670 -13.90 15.34 13.89
C SER A 670 -12.70 14.97 12.98
N PRO A 671 -11.58 15.72 13.04
CA PRO A 671 -10.40 15.42 12.22
C PRO A 671 -9.71 14.11 12.60
N TYR A 672 -9.95 13.61 13.81
CA TYR A 672 -9.30 12.43 14.40
C TYR A 672 -10.03 11.10 14.10
N VAL A 673 -11.03 11.11 13.21
CA VAL A 673 -11.74 9.88 12.81
C VAL A 673 -10.89 9.08 11.83
N THR A 674 -10.42 7.90 12.27
CA THR A 674 -9.58 6.98 11.48
C THR A 674 -10.26 5.63 11.23
N TRP A 675 -11.38 5.33 11.91
CA TRP A 675 -12.17 4.10 11.77
C TRP A 675 -13.25 4.15 10.67
N GLN A 676 -13.25 5.19 9.89
CA GLN A 676 -14.13 5.36 8.73
C GLN A 676 -13.30 5.91 7.58
N PRO A 677 -13.55 5.46 6.34
CA PRO A 677 -12.85 6.00 5.18
C PRO A 677 -13.33 7.42 4.88
N VAL A 678 -12.46 8.22 4.30
CA VAL A 678 -12.86 9.42 3.56
C VAL A 678 -13.20 8.94 2.16
N LEU A 679 -14.47 9.12 1.75
CA LEU A 679 -14.90 8.65 0.44
C LEU A 679 -14.25 9.46 -0.68
N PRO A 680 -13.90 8.84 -1.82
CA PRO A 680 -13.42 9.54 -3.01
C PRO A 680 -14.44 10.59 -3.49
N GLU A 681 -13.96 11.61 -4.19
CA GLU A 681 -14.80 12.73 -4.65
C GLU A 681 -15.94 12.31 -5.60
N ASN A 682 -15.71 11.26 -6.38
CA ASN A 682 -16.71 10.68 -7.28
C ASN A 682 -17.76 9.81 -6.57
N VAL A 683 -17.58 9.55 -5.27
CA VAL A 683 -18.52 8.77 -4.46
C VAL A 683 -19.34 9.70 -3.56
N VAL A 684 -20.55 9.97 -3.96
CA VAL A 684 -21.50 10.81 -3.18
C VAL A 684 -22.19 9.92 -2.15
N ASN A 685 -22.11 10.32 -0.87
CA ASN A 685 -22.95 9.72 0.18
C ASN A 685 -24.27 10.52 0.28
N PRO A 686 -25.40 10.01 -0.22
CA PRO A 686 -26.67 10.72 -0.19
C PRO A 686 -27.24 10.87 1.22
N LEU A 687 -26.68 10.17 2.21
CA LEU A 687 -27.06 10.21 3.61
C LEU A 687 -26.13 11.09 4.46
N ALA A 688 -25.15 11.75 3.84
CA ALA A 688 -24.26 12.66 4.53
C ALA A 688 -25.04 13.90 5.03
N ARG A 689 -24.73 14.33 6.24
CA ARG A 689 -25.27 15.58 6.78
C ARG A 689 -24.58 16.77 6.11
N PRO A 690 -25.31 17.80 5.67
CA PRO A 690 -24.71 19.02 5.12
C PRO A 690 -23.81 19.71 6.16
N LEU A 691 -22.66 20.17 5.71
CA LEU A 691 -21.79 21.01 6.52
C LEU A 691 -22.41 22.41 6.66
N LYS A 692 -22.69 22.84 7.89
CA LYS A 692 -23.07 24.23 8.19
C LYS A 692 -21.82 25.07 8.41
N VAL A 693 -21.88 26.33 8.06
CA VAL A 693 -20.79 27.28 8.20
C VAL A 693 -21.11 28.25 9.32
N GLU A 694 -20.32 28.18 10.41
CA GLU A 694 -20.36 29.06 11.58
C GLU A 694 -18.92 29.50 11.90
N GLU A 695 -18.42 30.51 11.15
CA GLU A 695 -17.02 30.93 11.26
C GLU A 695 -16.80 31.84 12.47
N GLN A 696 -15.69 31.58 13.17
CA GLN A 696 -15.15 32.46 14.21
C GLN A 696 -13.70 32.80 13.86
N GLU A 697 -13.33 34.09 14.06
CA GLU A 697 -11.94 34.50 13.99
C GLU A 697 -11.24 34.12 15.29
N ILE A 698 -10.15 33.37 15.17
CA ILE A 698 -9.35 32.86 16.29
C ILE A 698 -7.89 33.26 16.05
N THR A 699 -7.24 33.69 17.11
CA THR A 699 -5.78 33.95 17.10
C THR A 699 -5.05 32.75 17.72
N VAL A 700 -4.04 32.25 17.03
CA VAL A 700 -3.17 31.15 17.46
C VAL A 700 -1.76 31.71 17.62
N GLU A 701 -1.12 31.45 18.77
CA GLU A 701 0.30 31.70 18.96
C GLU A 701 1.11 30.94 17.91
N ALA A 702 2.08 31.58 17.27
CA ALA A 702 2.89 31.00 16.22
C ALA A 702 4.28 31.59 16.20
N GLY A 703 5.23 30.94 16.88
CA GLY A 703 6.67 31.32 16.77
C GLY A 703 7.20 31.04 15.35
N LEU A 704 6.60 30.09 14.63
CA LEU A 704 6.86 29.78 13.24
C LEU A 704 5.56 29.43 12.53
N VAL A 705 5.39 29.89 11.29
CA VAL A 705 4.30 29.48 10.38
C VAL A 705 4.90 28.73 9.20
N VAL A 706 4.47 27.50 8.99
CA VAL A 706 4.98 26.63 7.93
C VAL A 706 3.90 26.44 6.87
N LEU A 707 4.20 26.78 5.63
CA LEU A 707 3.27 26.67 4.50
C LEU A 707 3.44 25.34 3.79
N ALA A 708 2.38 24.54 3.77
CA ALA A 708 2.26 23.27 3.04
C ALA A 708 1.02 23.30 2.11
N THR A 709 0.89 24.41 1.38
CA THR A 709 -0.33 24.78 0.63
C THR A 709 -0.32 24.35 -0.84
N GLY A 710 0.57 23.41 -1.19
CA GLY A 710 0.66 22.81 -2.52
C GLY A 710 1.73 23.44 -3.42
N LEU A 711 1.73 23.01 -4.68
CA LEU A 711 2.68 23.40 -5.71
C LEU A 711 1.95 23.95 -6.94
N LEU A 712 2.61 24.85 -7.68
CA LEU A 712 2.27 25.23 -9.05
C LEU A 712 3.35 24.68 -10.00
N PRO A 713 3.01 24.38 -11.26
CA PRO A 713 4.01 24.00 -12.26
C PRO A 713 5.12 25.03 -12.41
N ASP A 714 6.36 24.59 -12.55
CA ASP A 714 7.49 25.42 -12.97
C ASP A 714 7.75 25.20 -14.47
N ASP A 715 6.88 25.74 -15.33
CA ASP A 715 6.82 25.52 -16.78
C ASP A 715 7.38 26.69 -17.62
N ASP A 716 7.94 27.71 -16.98
CA ASP A 716 8.46 28.91 -17.66
C ASP A 716 9.51 28.56 -18.73
N LEU A 717 10.43 27.61 -18.42
CA LEU A 717 11.47 27.16 -19.36
C LEU A 717 10.86 26.42 -20.54
N TYR A 718 9.82 25.59 -20.33
CA TYR A 718 9.11 24.91 -21.39
C TYR A 718 8.51 25.90 -22.39
N HIS A 719 7.78 26.87 -21.90
CA HIS A 719 7.18 27.90 -22.74
C HIS A 719 8.22 28.79 -23.42
N ALA A 720 9.35 29.05 -22.78
CA ALA A 720 10.46 29.78 -23.40
C ALA A 720 11.10 28.96 -24.54
N CYS A 721 11.38 27.66 -24.34
CA CYS A 721 11.92 26.78 -25.38
C CYS A 721 10.98 26.68 -26.60
N GLN A 722 9.68 26.58 -26.37
CA GLN A 722 8.66 26.56 -27.44
C GLN A 722 8.66 27.86 -28.22
N ARG A 723 8.60 29.03 -27.55
CA ARG A 723 8.60 30.34 -28.19
C ARG A 723 9.85 30.60 -29.06
N HIS A 724 10.98 30.07 -28.64
CA HIS A 724 12.27 30.32 -29.29
C HIS A 724 12.69 29.19 -30.25
N GLY A 725 11.87 28.14 -30.42
CA GLY A 725 12.18 26.99 -31.27
C GLY A 725 13.53 26.36 -30.94
N VAL A 726 13.77 26.07 -29.64
CA VAL A 726 15.09 25.61 -29.15
C VAL A 726 15.43 24.21 -29.64
N ALA A 727 14.45 23.35 -29.79
CA ALA A 727 14.57 22.00 -30.37
C ALA A 727 13.34 21.68 -31.22
N PRO A 728 13.47 20.72 -32.18
CA PRO A 728 12.33 20.26 -32.99
C PRO A 728 11.17 19.72 -32.14
N GLU A 729 11.47 19.04 -31.03
CA GLU A 729 10.50 18.53 -30.10
C GLU A 729 10.81 19.04 -28.67
N SER A 730 9.78 19.42 -27.94
CA SER A 730 9.90 19.79 -26.53
C SER A 730 8.69 19.28 -25.76
N HIS A 731 8.97 18.54 -24.69
CA HIS A 731 7.96 17.92 -23.82
C HIS A 731 8.10 18.44 -22.39
N ASN A 732 6.99 18.60 -21.69
CA ASN A 732 6.94 18.96 -20.29
C ASN A 732 6.46 17.77 -19.46
N ALA A 733 7.08 17.47 -18.30
CA ALA A 733 6.78 16.28 -17.52
C ALA A 733 6.92 16.48 -16.00
N GLY A 734 6.27 15.59 -15.26
CA GLY A 734 6.24 15.64 -13.80
C GLY A 734 5.55 16.89 -13.30
N ASP A 735 5.98 17.41 -12.15
CA ASP A 735 5.37 18.59 -11.52
C ASP A 735 5.51 19.88 -12.35
N ALA A 736 6.41 19.90 -13.31
CA ALA A 736 6.52 20.99 -14.28
C ALA A 736 5.31 21.03 -15.24
N PHE A 737 4.62 19.92 -15.43
CA PHE A 737 3.39 19.84 -16.21
C PHE A 737 2.15 19.93 -15.30
N ILE A 738 2.04 19.01 -14.36
CA ILE A 738 0.96 18.98 -13.34
C ILE A 738 1.57 18.46 -12.03
N PRO A 739 1.64 19.29 -10.98
CA PRO A 739 2.05 18.82 -9.66
C PRO A 739 1.18 17.66 -9.17
N ALA A 740 1.83 16.54 -8.85
CA ALA A 740 1.14 15.31 -8.52
C ALA A 740 2.00 14.42 -7.61
N THR A 741 1.86 13.09 -7.69
CA THR A 741 2.61 12.13 -6.89
C THR A 741 3.83 11.58 -7.63
N ILE A 742 4.69 10.84 -6.91
CA ILE A 742 5.84 10.14 -7.48
C ILE A 742 5.40 9.20 -8.63
N ALA A 743 4.21 8.60 -8.50
CA ALA A 743 3.65 7.71 -9.52
C ALA A 743 3.48 8.40 -10.88
N GLN A 744 2.89 9.60 -10.91
CA GLN A 744 2.69 10.35 -12.15
C GLN A 744 4.04 10.83 -12.71
N ALA A 745 4.96 11.27 -11.86
CA ALA A 745 6.29 11.69 -12.27
C ALA A 745 7.07 10.56 -12.94
N THR A 746 7.14 9.38 -12.32
CA THR A 746 7.83 8.20 -12.89
C THR A 746 7.18 7.69 -14.17
N LYS A 747 5.85 7.63 -14.21
CA LYS A 747 5.12 7.21 -15.43
C LYS A 747 5.33 8.17 -16.60
N ALA A 748 5.27 9.47 -16.35
CA ALA A 748 5.52 10.49 -17.38
C ALA A 748 6.95 10.39 -17.90
N GLY A 749 7.94 10.28 -17.00
CA GLY A 749 9.34 10.09 -17.38
C GLY A 749 9.56 8.82 -18.18
N TYR A 750 8.98 7.70 -17.77
CA TYR A 750 9.07 6.43 -18.49
C TYR A 750 8.42 6.50 -19.89
N ALA A 751 7.23 7.08 -19.98
CA ALA A 751 6.52 7.23 -21.25
C ALA A 751 7.30 8.10 -22.23
N LEU A 752 7.82 9.25 -21.78
CA LEU A 752 8.61 10.15 -22.62
C LEU A 752 9.96 9.53 -23.01
N GLY A 753 10.69 8.89 -22.09
CA GLY A 753 11.92 8.20 -22.41
C GLY A 753 11.74 7.07 -23.44
N ARG A 754 10.53 6.51 -23.54
CA ARG A 754 10.15 5.53 -24.60
C ARG A 754 9.71 6.19 -25.92
N ALA A 755 9.20 7.41 -25.87
CA ALA A 755 8.60 8.08 -27.02
C ALA A 755 9.61 8.90 -27.83
N VAL A 756 10.59 9.54 -27.16
CA VAL A 756 11.61 10.38 -27.79
C VAL A 756 12.56 9.62 -28.71
#